data_ee13ef01356197700866ced86d12e761
#
_entry.id   ee13ef01356197700866ced86d12e761
#
_cell.length_a   1.000
_cell.length_b   1.000
_cell.length_c   1.000
_cell.angle_alpha   90.00
_cell.angle_beta   90.00
_cell.angle_gamma   90.00
#
_symmetry.space_group_name_H-M   'P 1'
#
loop_
_entity.id
_entity.type
_entity.pdbx_description
1 polymer ?
#
loop_
_entity_poly.entity_id
_entity_poly.type
_entity_poly.pdbx_seq_one_letter_code
_entity_poly.pdbx_strand_id
1 'polypeptide(L)'
;VLYYPLDSWFIRTTALKERMIELNRTIRWKPESTGTGRFGKWLENLNDWNLSRSRFWGTPLPIWATEDRSELKCIGSVEELVAEIEKSVAAGFMKENPYRSFKVGDMSKENYSTAHIDLHRPYVDSIVLVSSKGEPMRREPDLIDVWFDSGAMPYAQVHYPFEHKEDFAEVYPADFIAEGVDQTRGWFFTLHAIATMLFDSVAFKNIISNGLVLDKNGNKMSKRLGNAVDPFEVLATYGPDATRWYMISNSQPWDNLKFDRDGVDEVRRKFFGTLYNTYSFFALYTNVDGFTGREAEVPMERRPEIDRWIISLLNTLVREVTDSLENYDPTPAARAIQEFVGENLSNWYVRLNRKRFWGGGMTEDKLAAYQTLYTCLETVALLSAPFAPFISDRIFTDLNAVSGRHTDESVHLAAFPKADGTLIDSHLEEMMSLAQKVSSMVLALRRKVSIKVRQPLMKILIPVLDRQTADCIAAVRNLIMNEVNVKQVELIEDTTGIITKRIKPNFKTLGPRYGKYMKQIAAMTAEFSQERIAQIEAAPETVLDLGSEQITVTPADFEISSEDMPGWLVASEGKLTVALDITVTDELRAEGMARELINRIQNIRKESGFEVTDKIRVEIENKPCVAEGIARYADYIASQTLAVEVRSSDDPQGEAVVASDVDEEPIRIAVTRV
;
A
#
# COMPACT_ATOMS: atom_id res chain seq x y z
N VAL A 1 10.62 -21.01 44.62
CA VAL A 1 9.27 -21.17 44.08
C VAL A 1 8.69 -22.42 44.70
N LEU A 2 7.54 -22.31 45.36
CA LEU A 2 6.79 -23.44 45.87
C LEU A 2 5.70 -23.79 44.88
N TYR A 3 5.60 -25.08 44.54
CA TYR A 3 4.49 -25.64 43.78
C TYR A 3 3.49 -26.22 44.75
N TYR A 4 2.27 -25.70 44.70
CA TYR A 4 1.16 -26.18 45.52
C TYR A 4 0.12 -26.83 44.60
N PRO A 5 -0.15 -28.15 44.72
CA PRO A 5 -1.17 -28.80 43.93
C PRO A 5 -2.56 -28.37 44.41
N LEU A 6 -3.41 -28.05 43.45
CA LEU A 6 -4.81 -27.72 43.66
C LEU A 6 -5.67 -28.63 42.78
N ASP A 7 -6.77 -29.10 43.34
CA ASP A 7 -7.82 -29.74 42.53
C ASP A 7 -8.40 -28.70 41.59
N SER A 8 -8.52 -29.04 40.32
CA SER A 8 -8.95 -28.12 39.28
C SER A 8 -9.87 -28.82 38.30
N TRP A 9 -10.75 -28.01 37.68
CA TRP A 9 -11.60 -28.46 36.58
C TRP A 9 -10.86 -28.32 35.26
N PHE A 10 -10.94 -29.34 34.42
CA PHE A 10 -10.32 -29.38 33.10
C PHE A 10 -11.33 -29.68 32.02
N ILE A 11 -11.18 -29.04 30.87
CA ILE A 11 -11.80 -29.48 29.62
C ILE A 11 -10.84 -30.48 28.96
N ARG A 12 -11.32 -31.67 28.61
CA ARG A 12 -10.53 -32.72 27.92
C ARG A 12 -10.35 -32.35 26.46
N THR A 13 -9.59 -31.30 26.18
CA THR A 13 -9.30 -30.85 24.83
C THR A 13 -8.51 -31.86 24.02
N THR A 14 -7.74 -32.72 24.67
CA THR A 14 -6.98 -33.80 24.04
C THR A 14 -7.89 -34.84 23.35
N ALA A 15 -9.15 -34.96 23.77
CA ALA A 15 -10.12 -35.86 23.11
C ALA A 15 -10.46 -35.46 21.66
N LEU A 16 -10.30 -34.16 21.32
CA LEU A 16 -10.57 -33.62 19.98
C LEU A 16 -9.28 -33.11 19.27
N LYS A 17 -8.11 -33.46 19.79
CA LYS A 17 -6.82 -33.00 19.29
C LYS A 17 -6.67 -33.21 17.77
N GLU A 18 -6.90 -34.42 17.28
CA GLU A 18 -6.77 -34.75 15.86
C GLU A 18 -7.75 -33.91 15.02
N ARG A 19 -8.98 -33.73 15.51
CA ARG A 19 -9.96 -32.92 14.81
C ARG A 19 -9.58 -31.44 14.76
N MET A 20 -9.00 -30.89 15.82
CA MET A 20 -8.45 -29.52 15.83
C MET A 20 -7.33 -29.36 14.82
N ILE A 21 -6.44 -30.37 14.67
CA ILE A 21 -5.37 -30.37 13.68
C ILE A 21 -5.94 -30.39 12.27
N GLU A 22 -6.92 -31.25 11.98
CA GLU A 22 -7.58 -31.31 10.66
C GLU A 22 -8.23 -29.99 10.30
N LEU A 23 -9.02 -29.42 11.22
CA LEU A 23 -9.72 -28.16 11.00
C LEU A 23 -8.74 -26.98 10.82
N ASN A 24 -7.64 -26.95 11.57
CA ASN A 24 -6.61 -25.93 11.40
C ASN A 24 -6.02 -25.91 9.96
N ARG A 25 -5.93 -27.05 9.29
CA ARG A 25 -5.44 -27.13 7.91
C ARG A 25 -6.38 -26.49 6.89
N THR A 26 -7.64 -26.25 7.25
CA THR A 26 -8.64 -25.60 6.40
C THR A 26 -8.60 -24.07 6.53
N ILE A 27 -7.93 -23.54 7.56
CA ILE A 27 -7.80 -22.10 7.80
C ILE A 27 -6.71 -21.53 6.90
N ARG A 28 -7.01 -20.40 6.24
CA ARG A 28 -6.01 -19.66 5.48
C ARG A 28 -5.20 -18.77 6.41
N TRP A 29 -3.99 -19.18 6.72
CA TRP A 29 -3.05 -18.44 7.56
C TRP A 29 -2.17 -17.49 6.74
N LYS A 30 -1.99 -16.26 7.23
CA LYS A 30 -0.96 -15.31 6.81
C LYS A 30 -0.06 -14.95 8.02
N PRO A 31 1.21 -15.40 8.04
CA PRO A 31 1.84 -16.29 7.08
C PRO A 31 1.44 -17.77 7.32
N GLU A 32 1.47 -18.58 6.28
CA GLU A 32 1.17 -20.01 6.36
C GLU A 32 2.05 -20.75 7.39
N SER A 33 3.30 -20.31 7.52
CA SER A 33 4.26 -20.87 8.49
C SER A 33 3.82 -20.73 9.96
N THR A 34 2.97 -19.77 10.29
CA THR A 34 2.40 -19.66 11.64
C THR A 34 1.38 -20.76 11.90
N GLY A 35 0.51 -21.04 10.92
CA GLY A 35 -0.52 -22.08 11.01
C GLY A 35 0.06 -23.49 11.05
N THR A 36 1.03 -23.79 10.18
CA THR A 36 1.68 -25.11 10.11
C THR A 36 2.76 -25.30 11.19
N GLY A 37 3.47 -24.22 11.53
CA GLY A 37 4.57 -24.23 12.49
C GLY A 37 4.11 -23.96 13.92
N ARG A 38 4.02 -22.67 14.31
CA ARG A 38 3.81 -22.28 15.72
C ARG A 38 2.47 -22.76 16.27
N PHE A 39 1.38 -22.61 15.55
CA PHE A 39 0.05 -23.04 15.99
C PHE A 39 -0.14 -24.54 15.79
N GLY A 40 0.21 -25.08 14.63
CA GLY A 40 0.09 -26.51 14.35
C GLY A 40 0.88 -27.37 15.34
N LYS A 41 2.13 -27.00 15.64
CA LYS A 41 2.94 -27.70 16.65
C LYS A 41 2.40 -27.57 18.07
N TRP A 42 1.72 -26.47 18.38
CA TRP A 42 1.01 -26.33 19.64
C TRP A 42 -0.12 -27.33 19.74
N LEU A 43 -0.92 -27.51 18.70
CA LEU A 43 -2.01 -28.49 18.66
C LEU A 43 -1.47 -29.94 18.72
N GLU A 44 -0.36 -30.25 18.05
CA GLU A 44 0.27 -31.57 18.13
C GLU A 44 0.71 -31.96 19.55
N ASN A 45 1.08 -30.97 20.38
CA ASN A 45 1.51 -31.12 21.75
C ASN A 45 0.45 -30.67 22.78
N LEU A 46 -0.83 -30.70 22.37
CA LEU A 46 -1.93 -30.22 23.18
C LEU A 46 -2.08 -30.99 24.47
N ASN A 47 -2.29 -30.23 25.55
CA ASN A 47 -2.71 -30.74 26.89
C ASN A 47 -4.16 -30.33 27.16
N ASP A 48 -4.79 -31.00 28.13
CA ASP A 48 -6.12 -30.63 28.57
C ASP A 48 -6.14 -29.20 29.15
N TRP A 49 -7.20 -28.50 28.92
CA TRP A 49 -7.35 -27.10 29.29
C TRP A 49 -7.79 -26.96 30.72
N ASN A 50 -6.93 -26.48 31.60
CA ASN A 50 -7.29 -26.12 32.97
C ASN A 50 -8.27 -24.93 32.93
N LEU A 51 -9.55 -25.22 33.20
CA LEU A 51 -10.66 -24.24 33.08
C LEU A 51 -10.83 -23.44 34.38
N SER A 52 -10.63 -24.03 35.57
CA SER A 52 -10.99 -23.39 36.83
C SER A 52 -9.90 -22.42 37.32
N ARG A 53 -10.35 -21.35 38.01
CA ARG A 53 -9.49 -20.35 38.64
C ARG A 53 -9.96 -20.06 40.04
N SER A 54 -9.07 -20.28 41.03
CA SER A 54 -9.30 -19.95 42.42
C SER A 54 -9.15 -18.45 42.67
N ARG A 55 -10.14 -17.69 42.25
CA ARG A 55 -10.22 -16.23 42.37
C ARG A 55 -11.60 -15.81 42.87
N PHE A 56 -11.72 -14.55 43.32
CA PHE A 56 -12.99 -14.04 43.83
C PHE A 56 -13.86 -13.46 42.70
N TRP A 57 -13.26 -12.66 41.80
CA TRP A 57 -13.99 -11.96 40.72
C TRP A 57 -13.77 -12.59 39.35
N GLY A 58 -14.84 -12.83 38.63
CA GLY A 58 -14.93 -13.40 37.30
C GLY A 58 -16.22 -14.18 37.10
N THR A 59 -16.32 -14.95 36.03
CA THR A 59 -17.47 -15.79 35.69
C THR A 59 -17.43 -17.05 36.56
N PRO A 60 -18.43 -17.30 37.47
CA PRO A 60 -18.48 -18.50 38.31
C PRO A 60 -18.70 -19.77 37.48
N LEU A 61 -18.04 -20.87 37.92
CA LEU A 61 -18.35 -22.19 37.35
C LEU A 61 -19.80 -22.56 37.65
N PRO A 62 -20.63 -22.91 36.66
CA PRO A 62 -22.05 -23.23 36.83
C PRO A 62 -22.25 -24.71 37.25
N ILE A 63 -21.43 -25.21 38.17
CA ILE A 63 -21.43 -26.61 38.62
C ILE A 63 -21.78 -26.68 40.10
N TRP A 64 -22.80 -27.44 40.42
CA TRP A 64 -23.19 -27.79 41.78
C TRP A 64 -22.87 -29.27 42.06
N ALA A 65 -22.40 -29.57 43.24
CA ALA A 65 -22.00 -30.90 43.67
C ALA A 65 -22.60 -31.28 45.01
N THR A 66 -22.90 -32.56 45.25
CA THR A 66 -23.12 -33.15 46.57
C THR A 66 -21.80 -33.13 47.36
N GLU A 67 -21.86 -33.19 48.66
CA GLU A 67 -20.68 -33.17 49.55
C GLU A 67 -19.68 -34.29 49.22
N ASP A 68 -20.19 -35.48 48.93
CA ASP A 68 -19.41 -36.64 48.51
C ASP A 68 -19.03 -36.66 47.02
N ARG A 69 -19.48 -35.67 46.26
CA ARG A 69 -19.29 -35.53 44.80
C ARG A 69 -19.87 -36.70 43.99
N SER A 70 -20.80 -37.49 44.57
CA SER A 70 -21.46 -38.57 43.83
C SER A 70 -22.40 -38.09 42.75
N GLU A 71 -22.93 -36.86 42.88
CA GLU A 71 -23.74 -36.22 41.88
C GLU A 71 -23.25 -34.81 41.58
N LEU A 72 -23.11 -34.51 40.29
CA LEU A 72 -22.71 -33.20 39.75
C LEU A 72 -23.82 -32.69 38.83
N LYS A 73 -24.13 -31.42 38.95
CA LYS A 73 -25.08 -30.74 38.04
C LYS A 73 -24.44 -29.52 37.44
N CYS A 74 -24.31 -29.49 36.11
CA CYS A 74 -23.90 -28.33 35.34
C CYS A 74 -25.13 -27.62 34.83
N ILE A 75 -25.31 -26.36 35.20
CA ILE A 75 -26.44 -25.53 34.81
C ILE A 75 -26.16 -24.84 33.50
N GLY A 76 -26.97 -25.05 32.46
CA GLY A 76 -26.80 -24.55 31.11
C GLY A 76 -27.51 -23.25 30.78
N SER A 77 -28.48 -22.83 31.64
CA SER A 77 -29.22 -21.59 31.42
C SER A 77 -29.75 -20.98 32.70
N VAL A 78 -30.13 -19.69 32.63
CA VAL A 78 -30.79 -19.02 33.76
C VAL A 78 -32.17 -19.65 34.04
N GLU A 79 -32.90 -20.02 33.01
CA GLU A 79 -34.20 -20.73 33.15
C GLU A 79 -34.04 -22.03 33.93
N GLU A 80 -33.02 -22.83 33.58
CA GLU A 80 -32.71 -24.06 34.27
C GLU A 80 -32.34 -23.78 35.73
N LEU A 81 -31.50 -22.75 36.00
CA LEU A 81 -31.13 -22.36 37.34
C LEU A 81 -32.34 -21.99 38.18
N VAL A 82 -33.25 -21.17 37.67
CA VAL A 82 -34.48 -20.75 38.33
C VAL A 82 -35.36 -21.96 38.65
N ALA A 83 -35.51 -22.88 37.69
CA ALA A 83 -36.29 -24.10 37.90
C ALA A 83 -35.68 -25.04 38.98
N GLU A 84 -34.37 -25.18 39.00
CA GLU A 84 -33.66 -26.00 40.01
C GLU A 84 -33.69 -25.34 41.39
N ILE A 85 -33.67 -24.02 41.49
CA ILE A 85 -33.85 -23.29 42.75
C ILE A 85 -35.27 -23.54 43.30
N GLU A 86 -36.32 -23.51 42.45
CA GLU A 86 -37.70 -23.82 42.90
C GLU A 86 -37.80 -25.22 43.47
N LYS A 87 -37.15 -26.23 42.88
CA LYS A 87 -37.07 -27.59 43.45
C LYS A 87 -36.38 -27.60 44.81
N SER A 88 -35.34 -26.80 44.98
CA SER A 88 -34.60 -26.66 46.23
C SER A 88 -35.43 -25.96 47.29
N VAL A 89 -36.25 -24.97 46.94
CA VAL A 89 -37.22 -24.34 47.86
C VAL A 89 -38.25 -25.36 48.32
N ALA A 90 -38.80 -26.13 47.39
CA ALA A 90 -39.76 -27.18 47.69
C ALA A 90 -39.20 -28.28 48.61
N ALA A 91 -37.90 -28.59 48.46
CA ALA A 91 -37.17 -29.54 49.31
C ALA A 91 -36.72 -28.93 50.65
N GLY A 92 -36.88 -27.63 50.89
CA GLY A 92 -36.56 -26.94 52.12
C GLY A 92 -35.09 -26.52 52.27
N PHE A 93 -34.25 -26.62 51.25
CA PHE A 93 -32.84 -26.19 51.29
C PHE A 93 -32.67 -24.70 51.06
N MET A 94 -33.64 -24.08 50.34
CA MET A 94 -33.70 -22.64 50.15
C MET A 94 -35.01 -22.09 50.73
N LYS A 95 -35.01 -20.88 51.33
CA LYS A 95 -36.21 -20.23 51.86
C LYS A 95 -37.11 -19.65 50.75
N GLU A 96 -36.47 -19.07 49.76
CA GLU A 96 -37.11 -18.46 48.62
C GLU A 96 -36.15 -18.48 47.41
N ASN A 97 -36.67 -18.30 46.22
CA ASN A 97 -35.88 -18.12 45.05
C ASN A 97 -35.40 -16.65 44.94
N PRO A 98 -34.11 -16.39 45.05
CA PRO A 98 -33.57 -15.00 44.94
C PRO A 98 -33.79 -14.39 43.55
N TYR A 99 -34.00 -15.22 42.53
CA TYR A 99 -34.22 -14.79 41.13
C TYR A 99 -35.70 -14.88 40.70
N ARG A 100 -36.62 -14.86 41.64
CA ARG A 100 -38.09 -14.94 41.38
C ARG A 100 -38.63 -13.81 40.51
N SER A 101 -37.92 -12.67 40.41
CA SER A 101 -38.29 -11.55 39.51
C SER A 101 -37.85 -11.75 38.06
N PHE A 102 -36.97 -12.71 37.80
CA PHE A 102 -36.54 -13.06 36.46
C PHE A 102 -37.72 -13.73 35.71
N LYS A 103 -38.00 -13.22 34.50
CA LYS A 103 -39.09 -13.73 33.64
C LYS A 103 -38.50 -14.62 32.57
N VAL A 104 -38.80 -15.90 32.64
CA VAL A 104 -38.41 -16.87 31.61
C VAL A 104 -38.99 -16.47 30.26
N GLY A 105 -38.14 -16.46 29.21
CA GLY A 105 -38.51 -16.09 27.86
C GLY A 105 -38.47 -14.58 27.55
N ASP A 106 -38.27 -13.74 28.54
CA ASP A 106 -38.05 -12.29 28.34
C ASP A 106 -36.57 -12.02 28.15
N MET A 107 -36.12 -11.76 26.89
CA MET A 107 -34.74 -11.50 26.49
C MET A 107 -34.35 -10.02 26.60
N SER A 108 -35.16 -9.17 27.24
CA SER A 108 -34.87 -7.76 27.44
C SER A 108 -33.66 -7.55 28.34
N LYS A 109 -32.87 -6.48 28.07
CA LYS A 109 -31.75 -6.08 28.93
C LYS A 109 -32.15 -5.80 30.37
N GLU A 110 -33.37 -5.33 30.59
CA GLU A 110 -33.93 -5.09 31.91
C GLU A 110 -34.03 -6.38 32.71
N ASN A 111 -34.56 -7.45 32.12
CA ASN A 111 -34.72 -8.75 32.77
C ASN A 111 -33.39 -9.41 33.12
N TYR A 112 -32.33 -9.15 32.33
CA TYR A 112 -30.95 -9.63 32.59
C TYR A 112 -30.12 -8.63 33.39
N SER A 113 -30.70 -7.56 33.94
CA SER A 113 -29.98 -6.65 34.82
C SER A 113 -29.68 -7.30 36.18
N THR A 114 -28.63 -6.83 36.85
CA THR A 114 -28.26 -7.29 38.18
C THR A 114 -29.34 -7.02 39.27
N ALA A 115 -30.34 -6.21 38.97
CA ALA A 115 -31.52 -6.02 39.81
C ALA A 115 -32.43 -7.25 39.86
N HIS A 116 -32.46 -8.02 38.77
CA HIS A 116 -33.31 -9.24 38.65
C HIS A 116 -32.50 -10.51 38.79
N ILE A 117 -31.26 -10.52 38.27
CA ILE A 117 -30.40 -11.67 38.34
C ILE A 117 -28.93 -11.25 38.47
N ASP A 118 -28.26 -11.62 39.52
CA ASP A 118 -26.83 -11.45 39.73
C ASP A 118 -26.17 -12.80 39.95
N LEU A 119 -25.41 -13.24 38.94
CA LEU A 119 -24.71 -14.52 38.94
C LEU A 119 -23.27 -14.42 39.42
N HIS A 120 -22.80 -13.23 39.87
CA HIS A 120 -21.47 -13.06 40.43
C HIS A 120 -21.38 -13.60 41.86
N ARG A 121 -20.17 -13.86 42.29
CA ARG A 121 -19.88 -14.06 43.73
C ARG A 121 -20.07 -12.74 44.49
N PRO A 122 -20.62 -12.75 45.70
CA PRO A 122 -20.96 -13.93 46.52
C PRO A 122 -22.44 -14.41 46.30
N TYR A 123 -23.22 -13.73 45.46
CA TYR A 123 -24.67 -13.97 45.33
C TYR A 123 -24.98 -15.42 44.92
N VAL A 124 -24.32 -15.89 43.86
CA VAL A 124 -24.55 -17.24 43.31
C VAL A 124 -24.04 -18.33 44.28
N ASP A 125 -23.05 -18.03 45.16
CA ASP A 125 -22.52 -18.99 46.16
C ASP A 125 -23.52 -19.34 47.23
N SER A 126 -24.55 -18.51 47.46
CA SER A 126 -25.61 -18.75 48.43
C SER A 126 -26.68 -19.75 47.95
N ILE A 127 -26.64 -20.09 46.66
CA ILE A 127 -27.62 -20.99 46.05
C ILE A 127 -27.25 -22.43 46.37
N VAL A 128 -28.21 -23.15 47.01
CA VAL A 128 -28.14 -24.58 47.24
C VAL A 128 -29.18 -25.25 46.34
N LEU A 129 -28.77 -26.22 45.53
CA LEU A 129 -29.67 -27.03 44.71
C LEU A 129 -29.94 -28.38 45.41
N VAL A 130 -30.86 -29.17 44.83
CA VAL A 130 -31.21 -30.49 45.36
C VAL A 130 -30.83 -31.58 44.37
N SER A 131 -30.16 -32.61 44.85
CA SER A 131 -29.77 -33.79 44.05
C SER A 131 -30.98 -34.70 43.74
N SER A 132 -30.79 -35.66 42.85
CA SER A 132 -31.78 -36.68 42.52
C SER A 132 -32.14 -37.54 43.72
N LYS A 133 -31.28 -37.61 44.74
CA LYS A 133 -31.48 -38.36 45.98
C LYS A 133 -32.03 -37.50 47.14
N GLY A 134 -32.31 -36.21 46.88
CA GLY A 134 -32.78 -35.28 47.89
C GLY A 134 -31.70 -34.72 48.84
N GLU A 135 -30.44 -34.72 48.40
CA GLU A 135 -29.29 -34.20 49.16
C GLU A 135 -28.97 -32.75 48.69
N PRO A 136 -28.41 -31.90 49.58
CA PRO A 136 -28.06 -30.56 49.19
C PRO A 136 -26.82 -30.55 48.26
N MET A 137 -26.89 -29.75 47.23
CA MET A 137 -25.77 -29.51 46.28
C MET A 137 -25.28 -28.08 46.40
N ARG A 138 -23.99 -27.89 46.51
CA ARG A 138 -23.34 -26.58 46.60
C ARG A 138 -22.52 -26.31 45.35
N ARG A 139 -22.44 -25.04 44.97
CA ARG A 139 -21.67 -24.62 43.79
C ARG A 139 -20.16 -24.85 44.06
N GLU A 140 -19.46 -25.31 43.04
CA GLU A 140 -18.00 -25.34 43.02
C GLU A 140 -17.44 -23.92 43.16
N PRO A 141 -16.50 -23.64 44.10
CA PRO A 141 -16.11 -22.27 44.48
C PRO A 141 -15.32 -21.52 43.39
N ASP A 142 -14.73 -22.24 42.46
CA ASP A 142 -13.88 -21.65 41.44
C ASP A 142 -14.65 -20.85 40.36
N LEU A 143 -13.90 -20.06 39.64
CA LEU A 143 -14.35 -19.30 38.47
C LEU A 143 -13.88 -19.96 37.16
N ILE A 144 -14.47 -19.57 36.08
CA ILE A 144 -14.03 -19.94 34.71
C ILE A 144 -12.79 -19.15 34.34
N ASP A 145 -11.89 -19.74 33.56
CA ASP A 145 -10.78 -19.07 32.91
C ASP A 145 -11.28 -17.97 32.00
N VAL A 146 -10.79 -16.73 32.12
CA VAL A 146 -11.14 -15.60 31.31
C VAL A 146 -10.88 -15.87 29.81
N TRP A 147 -9.99 -16.79 29.46
CA TRP A 147 -9.78 -17.22 28.09
C TRP A 147 -10.94 -18.03 27.51
N PHE A 148 -11.73 -18.68 28.37
CA PHE A 148 -13.00 -19.28 27.95
C PHE A 148 -14.03 -18.19 27.64
N ASP A 149 -14.15 -17.18 28.51
CA ASP A 149 -15.07 -16.06 28.27
C ASP A 149 -14.76 -15.39 26.92
N SER A 150 -13.49 -15.07 26.65
CA SER A 150 -13.09 -14.49 25.37
C SER A 150 -13.25 -15.45 24.18
N GLY A 151 -13.05 -16.74 24.37
CA GLY A 151 -13.24 -17.77 23.36
C GLY A 151 -14.72 -18.03 23.05
N ALA A 152 -15.61 -17.68 23.96
CA ALA A 152 -17.07 -17.76 23.78
C ALA A 152 -17.67 -16.58 23.00
N MET A 153 -16.89 -15.52 22.74
CA MET A 153 -17.38 -14.27 22.15
C MET A 153 -18.22 -14.46 20.89
N PRO A 154 -17.88 -15.32 19.91
CA PRO A 154 -18.62 -15.39 18.66
C PRO A 154 -20.11 -15.69 18.83
N TYR A 155 -20.49 -16.50 19.80
CA TYR A 155 -21.89 -16.85 20.08
C TYR A 155 -22.43 -16.10 21.30
N ALA A 156 -21.62 -15.77 22.28
CA ALA A 156 -22.05 -15.02 23.44
C ALA A 156 -22.53 -13.60 23.11
N GLN A 157 -21.89 -12.93 22.15
CA GLN A 157 -22.28 -11.56 21.73
C GLN A 157 -23.69 -11.48 21.14
N VAL A 158 -24.20 -12.56 20.56
CA VAL A 158 -25.54 -12.66 19.98
C VAL A 158 -26.51 -13.49 20.83
N HIS A 159 -26.11 -13.84 22.04
CA HIS A 159 -26.86 -14.64 23.00
C HIS A 159 -27.33 -15.99 22.42
N TYR A 160 -26.54 -16.59 21.51
CA TYR A 160 -26.81 -17.94 20.99
C TYR A 160 -26.64 -19.00 22.08
N PRO A 161 -27.47 -20.03 22.19
CA PRO A 161 -28.56 -20.42 21.28
C PRO A 161 -29.96 -19.89 21.67
N PHE A 162 -30.07 -18.98 22.62
CA PHE A 162 -31.32 -18.47 23.13
C PHE A 162 -31.96 -17.44 22.18
N GLU A 163 -31.13 -16.65 21.52
CA GLU A 163 -31.47 -15.72 20.46
C GLU A 163 -30.62 -16.04 19.21
N HIS A 164 -31.03 -15.53 18.04
CA HIS A 164 -30.29 -15.62 16.77
C HIS A 164 -29.89 -17.05 16.34
N LYS A 165 -30.67 -18.06 16.75
CA LYS A 165 -30.35 -19.46 16.47
C LYS A 165 -30.38 -19.79 14.98
N GLU A 166 -31.32 -19.17 14.26
CA GLU A 166 -31.51 -19.42 12.82
C GLU A 166 -30.50 -18.65 11.98
N ASP A 167 -30.15 -17.44 12.39
CA ASP A 167 -29.24 -16.54 11.65
C ASP A 167 -27.76 -16.81 11.95
N PHE A 168 -27.44 -17.52 13.03
CA PHE A 168 -26.05 -17.70 13.47
C PHE A 168 -25.18 -18.39 12.43
N ALA A 169 -25.72 -19.32 11.65
CA ALA A 169 -24.99 -20.02 10.60
C ALA A 169 -24.57 -19.10 9.43
N GLU A 170 -25.19 -17.94 9.27
CA GLU A 170 -24.85 -16.96 8.23
C GLU A 170 -23.59 -16.15 8.60
N VAL A 171 -23.33 -15.97 9.89
CA VAL A 171 -22.23 -15.14 10.41
C VAL A 171 -21.10 -15.95 11.06
N TYR A 172 -21.30 -17.24 11.26
CA TYR A 172 -20.32 -18.14 11.87
C TYR A 172 -20.02 -19.36 10.99
N PRO A 173 -18.72 -19.73 10.79
CA PRO A 173 -17.51 -19.11 11.32
C PRO A 173 -17.23 -17.72 10.73
N ALA A 174 -16.50 -16.88 11.46
CA ALA A 174 -16.10 -15.55 11.00
C ALA A 174 -15.24 -15.64 9.72
N ASP A 175 -15.40 -14.67 8.83
CA ASP A 175 -14.60 -14.64 7.59
C ASP A 175 -13.13 -14.30 7.84
N PHE A 176 -12.84 -13.47 8.86
CA PHE A 176 -11.51 -12.95 9.08
C PHE A 176 -11.23 -12.60 10.56
N ILE A 177 -9.99 -12.82 10.99
CA ILE A 177 -9.43 -12.35 12.26
C ILE A 177 -7.99 -11.87 12.07
N ALA A 178 -7.60 -10.79 12.77
CA ALA A 178 -6.23 -10.27 12.78
C ALA A 178 -5.79 -9.91 14.18
N GLU A 179 -4.81 -10.62 14.71
CA GLU A 179 -4.24 -10.41 16.05
C GLU A 179 -2.73 -10.68 16.04
N GLY A 180 -2.04 -10.36 17.14
CA GLY A 180 -0.63 -10.63 17.30
C GLY A 180 -0.28 -12.12 17.29
N VAL A 181 0.92 -12.45 16.89
CA VAL A 181 1.44 -13.83 16.81
C VAL A 181 1.45 -14.57 18.16
N ASP A 182 1.45 -13.83 19.27
CA ASP A 182 1.34 -14.38 20.62
C ASP A 182 -0.02 -15.05 20.87
N GLN A 183 -1.07 -14.63 20.15
CA GLN A 183 -2.43 -15.20 20.26
C GLN A 183 -2.55 -16.64 19.73
N THR A 184 -1.53 -17.17 19.09
CA THR A 184 -1.42 -18.61 18.80
C THR A 184 -1.45 -19.49 20.07
N ARG A 185 -1.11 -18.92 21.23
CA ARG A 185 -1.21 -19.54 22.56
C ARG A 185 -2.18 -18.81 23.48
N GLY A 186 -3.15 -18.13 22.91
CA GLY A 186 -4.18 -17.36 23.59
C GLY A 186 -5.48 -17.44 22.83
N TRP A 187 -5.97 -16.33 22.33
CA TRP A 187 -7.31 -16.22 21.76
C TRP A 187 -7.53 -17.08 20.51
N PHE A 188 -6.57 -17.21 19.60
CA PHE A 188 -6.71 -18.11 18.44
C PHE A 188 -6.95 -19.56 18.90
N PHE A 189 -6.23 -20.01 19.93
CA PHE A 189 -6.42 -21.36 20.44
C PHE A 189 -7.79 -21.55 21.10
N THR A 190 -8.20 -20.64 21.98
CA THR A 190 -9.46 -20.80 22.71
C THR A 190 -10.67 -20.71 21.81
N LEU A 191 -10.66 -19.81 20.82
CA LEU A 191 -11.67 -19.76 19.78
C LEU A 191 -11.74 -21.07 18.99
N HIS A 192 -10.60 -21.57 18.54
CA HIS A 192 -10.54 -22.82 17.76
C HIS A 192 -10.97 -24.05 18.55
N ALA A 193 -10.55 -24.15 19.81
CA ALA A 193 -10.90 -25.25 20.70
C ALA A 193 -12.42 -25.30 20.95
N ILE A 194 -13.04 -24.16 21.28
CA ILE A 194 -14.48 -24.09 21.54
C ILE A 194 -15.27 -24.33 20.27
N ALA A 195 -14.84 -23.77 19.13
CA ALA A 195 -15.47 -24.01 17.82
C ALA A 195 -15.46 -25.50 17.46
N THR A 196 -14.33 -26.17 17.64
CA THR A 196 -14.23 -27.61 17.39
C THR A 196 -15.15 -28.42 18.31
N MET A 197 -15.20 -28.08 19.59
CA MET A 197 -16.01 -28.82 20.58
C MET A 197 -17.53 -28.65 20.38
N LEU A 198 -17.98 -27.46 20.06
CA LEU A 198 -19.41 -27.14 20.00
C LEU A 198 -19.99 -27.31 18.60
N PHE A 199 -19.21 -26.99 17.57
CA PHE A 199 -19.74 -26.86 16.19
C PHE A 199 -19.04 -27.78 15.19
N ASP A 200 -18.03 -28.55 15.59
CA ASP A 200 -17.17 -29.33 14.69
C ASP A 200 -16.65 -28.52 13.51
N SER A 201 -16.28 -27.26 13.78
CA SER A 201 -15.92 -26.24 12.81
C SER A 201 -14.73 -25.42 13.26
N VAL A 202 -14.20 -24.61 12.34
CA VAL A 202 -13.28 -23.51 12.68
C VAL A 202 -14.09 -22.32 13.23
N ALA A 203 -13.43 -21.45 14.01
CA ALA A 203 -14.05 -20.20 14.46
C ALA A 203 -13.92 -19.08 13.42
N PHE A 204 -12.94 -19.18 12.53
CA PHE A 204 -12.60 -18.19 11.49
C PHE A 204 -11.96 -18.88 10.28
N LYS A 205 -12.19 -18.33 9.09
CA LYS A 205 -11.73 -18.90 7.82
C LYS A 205 -10.34 -18.39 7.42
N ASN A 206 -10.05 -17.11 7.72
CA ASN A 206 -8.82 -16.42 7.34
C ASN A 206 -8.19 -15.70 8.52
N ILE A 207 -6.87 -15.78 8.64
CA ILE A 207 -6.10 -15.16 9.73
C ILE A 207 -4.94 -14.35 9.16
N ILE A 208 -4.77 -13.12 9.65
CA ILE A 208 -3.48 -12.43 9.64
C ILE A 208 -2.91 -12.50 11.07
N SER A 209 -1.78 -13.20 11.21
CA SER A 209 -1.02 -13.26 12.46
C SER A 209 0.03 -12.16 12.45
N ASN A 210 -0.29 -11.02 13.07
CA ASN A 210 0.55 -9.83 13.02
C ASN A 210 1.91 -10.02 13.70
N GLY A 211 2.96 -9.49 13.08
CA GLY A 211 4.29 -9.33 13.65
C GLY A 211 4.34 -8.25 14.74
N LEU A 212 5.50 -8.07 15.31
CA LEU A 212 5.72 -7.06 16.36
C LEU A 212 6.04 -5.69 15.75
N VAL A 213 5.58 -4.64 16.41
CA VAL A 213 6.04 -3.27 16.14
C VAL A 213 7.28 -3.01 16.99
N LEU A 214 8.42 -2.82 16.34
CA LEU A 214 9.73 -2.59 16.94
C LEU A 214 10.13 -1.12 16.79
N ASP A 215 11.12 -0.67 17.56
CA ASP A 215 11.71 0.65 17.32
C ASP A 215 12.46 0.71 15.96
N LYS A 216 12.89 1.88 15.54
CA LYS A 216 13.62 2.06 14.27
C LYS A 216 14.89 1.22 14.12
N ASN A 217 15.47 0.78 15.25
CA ASN A 217 16.67 -0.06 15.28
C ASN A 217 16.34 -1.56 15.29
N GLY A 218 15.05 -1.91 15.40
CA GLY A 218 14.58 -3.29 15.45
C GLY A 218 14.54 -3.89 16.86
N ASN A 219 14.59 -3.07 17.91
CA ASN A 219 14.46 -3.53 19.28
C ASN A 219 13.00 -3.49 19.75
N LYS A 220 12.63 -4.42 20.66
CA LYS A 220 11.31 -4.42 21.26
C LYS A 220 11.09 -3.13 22.06
N MET A 221 9.99 -2.44 21.79
CA MET A 221 9.60 -1.24 22.53
C MET A 221 9.24 -1.56 23.97
N SER A 222 9.72 -0.75 24.90
CA SER A 222 9.30 -0.80 26.30
C SER A 222 9.41 0.57 26.96
N LYS A 223 8.49 0.87 27.89
CA LYS A 223 8.54 2.10 28.69
C LYS A 223 9.84 2.20 29.50
N ARG A 224 10.37 1.05 29.97
CA ARG A 224 11.60 0.99 30.76
C ARG A 224 12.84 1.43 29.98
N LEU A 225 12.88 1.12 28.67
CA LEU A 225 14.01 1.50 27.79
C LEU A 225 13.84 2.91 27.19
N GLY A 226 12.70 3.56 27.39
CA GLY A 226 12.41 4.87 26.83
C GLY A 226 12.32 4.91 25.29
N ASN A 227 12.21 3.74 24.65
CA ASN A 227 12.12 3.61 23.19
C ASN A 227 10.67 3.35 22.71
N ALA A 228 9.70 3.43 23.62
CA ALA A 228 8.29 3.31 23.23
C ALA A 228 7.83 4.61 22.54
N VAL A 229 7.18 4.46 21.41
CA VAL A 229 6.55 5.56 20.67
C VAL A 229 5.12 5.73 21.17
N ASP A 230 4.74 6.95 21.54
CA ASP A 230 3.35 7.26 21.85
C ASP A 230 2.55 7.39 20.54
N PRO A 231 1.55 6.51 20.31
CA PRO A 231 0.77 6.56 19.07
C PRO A 231 -0.05 7.85 18.96
N PHE A 232 -0.50 8.45 20.05
CA PHE A 232 -1.29 9.68 20.01
C PHE A 232 -0.45 10.88 19.58
N GLU A 233 0.82 10.96 19.96
CA GLU A 233 1.73 11.99 19.45
C GLU A 233 1.94 11.83 17.93
N VAL A 234 2.09 10.60 17.45
CA VAL A 234 2.25 10.31 16.01
C VAL A 234 0.99 10.71 15.24
N LEU A 235 -0.19 10.32 15.75
CA LEU A 235 -1.47 10.67 15.12
C LEU A 235 -1.70 12.19 15.10
N ALA A 236 -1.35 12.90 16.18
CA ALA A 236 -1.47 14.36 16.25
C ALA A 236 -0.51 15.08 15.29
N THR A 237 0.70 14.52 15.08
CA THR A 237 1.74 15.18 14.26
C THR A 237 1.58 14.88 12.76
N TYR A 238 1.32 13.63 12.41
CA TYR A 238 1.35 13.17 11.01
C TYR A 238 -0.04 12.83 10.45
N GLY A 239 -1.03 12.67 11.31
CA GLY A 239 -2.38 12.24 10.97
C GLY A 239 -2.55 10.71 10.96
N PRO A 240 -3.79 10.22 11.13
CA PRO A 240 -4.09 8.81 11.16
C PRO A 240 -3.86 8.12 9.82
N ASP A 241 -4.22 8.74 8.70
CA ASP A 241 -4.09 8.14 7.38
C ASP A 241 -2.62 7.85 7.02
N ALA A 242 -1.72 8.80 7.27
CA ALA A 242 -0.29 8.61 7.02
C ALA A 242 0.31 7.50 7.89
N THR A 243 -0.11 7.44 9.16
CA THR A 243 0.34 6.41 10.09
C THR A 243 -0.14 5.02 9.67
N ARG A 244 -1.43 4.88 9.35
CA ARG A 244 -2.03 3.62 8.87
C ARG A 244 -1.38 3.15 7.58
N TRP A 245 -1.23 4.08 6.62
CA TRP A 245 -0.59 3.78 5.34
C TRP A 245 0.85 3.30 5.49
N TYR A 246 1.64 3.99 6.31
CA TYR A 246 3.01 3.60 6.61
C TYR A 246 3.09 2.19 7.19
N MET A 247 2.25 1.88 8.19
CA MET A 247 2.28 0.57 8.83
C MET A 247 1.95 -0.57 7.89
N ILE A 248 1.08 -0.34 6.89
CA ILE A 248 0.66 -1.37 5.93
C ILE A 248 1.61 -1.44 4.72
N SER A 249 2.07 -0.30 4.22
CA SER A 249 2.91 -0.27 3.00
C SER A 249 4.38 -0.56 3.26
N ASN A 250 4.89 -0.29 4.47
CA ASN A 250 6.31 -0.43 4.78
C ASN A 250 6.76 -1.89 4.87
N SER A 251 5.95 -2.74 5.49
CA SER A 251 6.20 -4.19 5.61
C SER A 251 4.88 -4.96 5.60
N GLN A 252 4.97 -6.27 5.32
CA GLN A 252 3.81 -7.15 5.44
C GLN A 252 3.31 -7.16 6.89
N PRO A 253 1.98 -7.26 7.14
CA PRO A 253 1.43 -7.25 8.49
C PRO A 253 1.99 -8.33 9.42
N TRP A 254 2.38 -9.47 8.89
CA TRP A 254 2.95 -10.60 9.65
C TRP A 254 4.46 -10.50 9.88
N ASP A 255 5.15 -9.55 9.24
CA ASP A 255 6.55 -9.25 9.48
C ASP A 255 6.70 -8.25 10.63
N ASN A 256 7.86 -8.26 11.28
CA ASN A 256 8.15 -7.26 12.29
C ASN A 256 8.36 -5.89 11.64
N LEU A 257 7.56 -4.92 12.04
CA LEU A 257 7.64 -3.55 11.56
C LEU A 257 8.65 -2.75 12.39
N LYS A 258 9.70 -2.23 11.75
CA LYS A 258 10.56 -1.20 12.34
C LYS A 258 9.87 0.15 12.19
N PHE A 259 9.33 0.67 13.29
CA PHE A 259 8.58 1.91 13.27
C PHE A 259 9.53 3.11 13.29
N ASP A 260 9.46 3.94 12.24
CA ASP A 260 10.23 5.16 12.10
C ASP A 260 9.31 6.34 11.81
N ARG A 261 9.37 7.39 12.64
CA ARG A 261 8.60 8.62 12.47
C ARG A 261 8.95 9.34 11.16
N ASP A 262 10.20 9.30 10.74
CA ASP A 262 10.63 9.90 9.47
C ASP A 262 10.00 9.20 8.27
N GLY A 263 9.81 7.88 8.36
CA GLY A 263 9.08 7.11 7.34
C GLY A 263 7.60 7.46 7.27
N VAL A 264 6.95 7.73 8.40
CA VAL A 264 5.55 8.23 8.41
C VAL A 264 5.46 9.60 7.75
N ASP A 265 6.40 10.51 8.07
CA ASP A 265 6.48 11.84 7.45
C ASP A 265 6.75 11.75 5.94
N GLU A 266 7.58 10.81 5.52
CA GLU A 266 7.84 10.57 4.10
C GLU A 266 6.56 10.17 3.35
N VAL A 267 5.77 9.25 3.90
CA VAL A 267 4.46 8.86 3.35
C VAL A 267 3.52 10.07 3.28
N ARG A 268 3.45 10.85 4.37
CA ARG A 268 2.63 12.08 4.42
C ARG A 268 3.00 13.04 3.30
N ARG A 269 4.29 13.32 3.10
CA ARG A 269 4.76 14.29 2.11
C ARG A 269 4.73 13.74 0.69
N LYS A 270 5.26 12.52 0.47
CA LYS A 270 5.44 11.98 -0.88
C LYS A 270 4.16 11.39 -1.45
N PHE A 271 3.41 10.63 -0.67
CA PHE A 271 2.17 10.01 -1.15
C PHE A 271 0.97 10.94 -0.98
N PHE A 272 0.59 11.26 0.26
CA PHE A 272 -0.58 12.09 0.49
C PHE A 272 -0.43 13.52 -0.01
N GLY A 273 0.78 14.09 0.09
CA GLY A 273 1.09 15.39 -0.50
C GLY A 273 0.91 15.38 -2.03
N THR A 274 1.32 14.32 -2.70
CA THR A 274 1.16 14.17 -4.16
C THR A 274 -0.32 13.98 -4.54
N LEU A 275 -1.05 13.13 -3.81
CA LEU A 275 -2.49 12.94 -4.01
C LEU A 275 -3.25 14.26 -3.81
N TYR A 276 -2.97 14.96 -2.71
CA TYR A 276 -3.57 16.26 -2.41
C TYR A 276 -3.27 17.30 -3.50
N ASN A 277 -2.02 17.39 -3.96
CA ASN A 277 -1.64 18.32 -5.02
C ASN A 277 -2.34 17.98 -6.36
N THR A 278 -2.50 16.70 -6.66
CA THR A 278 -3.23 16.25 -7.85
C THR A 278 -4.71 16.61 -7.76
N TYR A 279 -5.33 16.35 -6.62
CA TYR A 279 -6.70 16.76 -6.34
C TYR A 279 -6.86 18.29 -6.39
N SER A 280 -5.97 19.05 -5.76
CA SER A 280 -6.01 20.52 -5.73
C SER A 280 -5.85 21.13 -7.13
N PHE A 281 -4.98 20.53 -7.96
CA PHE A 281 -4.85 20.89 -9.37
C PHE A 281 -6.18 20.68 -10.11
N PHE A 282 -6.79 19.52 -9.96
CA PHE A 282 -8.09 19.22 -10.53
C PHE A 282 -9.16 20.22 -10.06
N ALA A 283 -9.32 20.40 -8.74
CA ALA A 283 -10.32 21.27 -8.15
C ALA A 283 -10.15 22.74 -8.61
N LEU A 284 -8.91 23.24 -8.69
CA LEU A 284 -8.63 24.58 -9.15
C LEU A 284 -9.19 24.82 -10.56
N TYR A 285 -8.81 23.97 -11.51
CA TYR A 285 -9.17 24.19 -12.91
C TYR A 285 -10.63 23.85 -13.21
N THR A 286 -11.20 22.83 -12.55
CA THR A 286 -12.64 22.53 -12.68
C THR A 286 -13.50 23.69 -12.18
N ASN A 287 -13.12 24.35 -11.09
CA ASN A 287 -13.82 25.54 -10.60
C ASN A 287 -13.72 26.73 -11.55
N VAL A 288 -12.55 26.94 -12.16
CA VAL A 288 -12.36 28.03 -13.15
C VAL A 288 -13.17 27.78 -14.42
N ASP A 289 -13.18 26.56 -14.92
CA ASP A 289 -13.83 26.20 -16.18
C ASP A 289 -15.30 25.78 -16.03
N GLY A 290 -15.80 25.65 -14.78
CA GLY A 290 -17.19 25.27 -14.49
C GLY A 290 -17.53 23.80 -14.81
N PHE A 291 -16.53 22.90 -14.78
CA PHE A 291 -16.77 21.47 -14.94
C PHE A 291 -17.52 20.91 -13.74
N THR A 292 -18.60 20.17 -14.00
CA THR A 292 -19.49 19.63 -12.96
C THR A 292 -19.43 18.12 -12.82
N GLY A 293 -18.84 17.42 -13.77
CA GLY A 293 -18.88 15.96 -13.85
C GLY A 293 -20.22 15.37 -14.31
N ARG A 294 -21.16 16.25 -14.76
CA ARG A 294 -22.49 15.89 -15.31
C ARG A 294 -22.55 16.04 -16.81
N GLU A 295 -21.51 16.54 -17.41
CA GLU A 295 -21.38 16.71 -18.85
C GLU A 295 -21.45 15.35 -19.56
N ALA A 296 -21.95 15.35 -20.82
CA ALA A 296 -21.98 14.15 -21.65
C ALA A 296 -20.57 13.54 -21.72
N GLU A 297 -20.48 12.25 -21.51
CA GLU A 297 -19.21 11.55 -21.48
C GLU A 297 -18.59 11.51 -22.88
N VAL A 298 -17.31 11.86 -22.99
CA VAL A 298 -16.53 11.66 -24.20
C VAL A 298 -16.22 10.18 -24.35
N PRO A 299 -16.69 9.52 -25.42
CA PRO A 299 -16.43 8.09 -25.62
C PRO A 299 -14.93 7.77 -25.61
N MET A 300 -14.57 6.58 -25.13
CA MET A 300 -13.17 6.17 -24.96
C MET A 300 -12.38 6.20 -26.29
N GLU A 301 -13.03 5.85 -27.40
CA GLU A 301 -12.45 5.83 -28.75
C GLU A 301 -12.08 7.22 -29.24
N ARG A 302 -12.71 8.27 -28.70
CA ARG A 302 -12.45 9.67 -29.04
C ARG A 302 -11.46 10.35 -28.11
N ARG A 303 -11.11 9.68 -27.00
CA ARG A 303 -10.12 10.21 -26.06
C ARG A 303 -8.71 10.01 -26.60
N PRO A 304 -7.79 10.95 -26.36
CA PRO A 304 -6.37 10.78 -26.67
C PRO A 304 -5.77 9.51 -26.06
N GLU A 305 -4.72 9.00 -26.69
CA GLU A 305 -4.04 7.79 -26.24
C GLU A 305 -3.59 7.85 -24.79
N ILE A 306 -3.13 9.00 -24.32
CA ILE A 306 -2.69 9.20 -22.94
C ILE A 306 -3.85 9.07 -21.92
N ASP A 307 -5.08 9.45 -22.31
CA ASP A 307 -6.26 9.25 -21.47
C ASP A 307 -6.65 7.78 -21.44
N ARG A 308 -6.61 7.11 -22.59
CA ARG A 308 -6.87 5.67 -22.71
C ARG A 308 -5.85 4.85 -21.92
N TRP A 309 -4.58 5.24 -21.97
CA TRP A 309 -3.52 4.60 -21.18
C TRP A 309 -3.78 4.67 -19.68
N ILE A 310 -4.05 5.87 -19.14
CA ILE A 310 -4.21 6.01 -17.68
C ILE A 310 -5.49 5.31 -17.18
N ILE A 311 -6.55 5.26 -18.00
CA ILE A 311 -7.77 4.50 -17.69
C ILE A 311 -7.53 3.00 -17.78
N SER A 312 -6.76 2.52 -18.75
CA SER A 312 -6.33 1.12 -18.82
C SER A 312 -5.58 0.73 -17.56
N LEU A 313 -4.56 1.50 -17.23
CA LEU A 313 -3.73 1.25 -16.04
C LEU A 313 -4.53 1.35 -14.73
N LEU A 314 -5.53 2.23 -14.66
CA LEU A 314 -6.46 2.32 -13.53
C LEU A 314 -7.26 1.03 -13.36
N ASN A 315 -7.76 0.44 -14.44
CA ASN A 315 -8.50 -0.82 -14.40
C ASN A 315 -7.58 -2.01 -14.05
N THR A 316 -6.35 -2.01 -14.52
CA THR A 316 -5.32 -2.95 -14.08
C THR A 316 -5.06 -2.82 -12.58
N LEU A 317 -4.93 -1.58 -12.06
CA LEU A 317 -4.79 -1.32 -10.63
C LEU A 317 -5.99 -1.84 -9.82
N VAL A 318 -7.22 -1.58 -10.27
CA VAL A 318 -8.44 -2.09 -9.58
C VAL A 318 -8.39 -3.60 -9.47
N ARG A 319 -8.01 -4.31 -10.52
CA ARG A 319 -7.86 -5.77 -10.52
C ARG A 319 -6.79 -6.23 -9.54
N GLU A 320 -5.60 -5.65 -9.60
CA GLU A 320 -4.48 -6.00 -8.73
C GLU A 320 -4.78 -5.76 -7.25
N VAL A 321 -5.42 -4.63 -6.93
CA VAL A 321 -5.83 -4.30 -5.55
C VAL A 321 -6.90 -5.26 -5.06
N THR A 322 -7.90 -5.57 -5.91
CA THR A 322 -8.94 -6.55 -5.58
C THR A 322 -8.34 -7.92 -5.30
N ASP A 323 -7.50 -8.43 -6.20
CA ASP A 323 -6.85 -9.74 -6.05
C ASP A 323 -5.98 -9.80 -4.78
N SER A 324 -5.26 -8.71 -4.47
CA SER A 324 -4.44 -8.62 -3.26
C SER A 324 -5.29 -8.66 -2.00
N LEU A 325 -6.38 -7.88 -1.94
CA LEU A 325 -7.27 -7.83 -0.78
C LEU A 325 -8.05 -9.13 -0.59
N GLU A 326 -8.53 -9.77 -1.67
CA GLU A 326 -9.17 -11.09 -1.63
C GLU A 326 -8.21 -12.19 -1.13
N ASN A 327 -6.90 -11.98 -1.32
CA ASN A 327 -5.87 -12.84 -0.78
C ASN A 327 -5.38 -12.44 0.62
N TYR A 328 -6.01 -11.45 1.26
CA TYR A 328 -5.60 -10.91 2.57
C TYR A 328 -4.13 -10.44 2.59
N ASP A 329 -3.69 -9.82 1.49
CA ASP A 329 -2.35 -9.27 1.31
C ASP A 329 -2.41 -7.75 1.04
N PRO A 330 -2.56 -6.92 2.08
CA PRO A 330 -2.82 -5.49 1.90
C PRO A 330 -1.59 -4.68 1.46
N THR A 331 -0.38 -5.16 1.69
CA THR A 331 0.85 -4.41 1.39
C THR A 331 1.06 -4.18 -0.10
N PRO A 332 0.97 -5.20 -0.99
CA PRO A 332 1.04 -4.98 -2.43
C PRO A 332 -0.05 -4.03 -2.93
N ALA A 333 -1.28 -4.15 -2.41
CA ALA A 333 -2.39 -3.26 -2.76
C ALA A 333 -2.07 -1.80 -2.45
N ALA A 334 -1.61 -1.49 -1.23
CA ALA A 334 -1.25 -0.13 -0.84
C ALA A 334 -0.09 0.42 -1.69
N ARG A 335 0.93 -0.40 -1.98
CA ARG A 335 2.07 0.00 -2.81
C ARG A 335 1.67 0.26 -4.27
N ALA A 336 0.80 -0.57 -4.85
CA ALA A 336 0.30 -0.37 -6.21
C ALA A 336 -0.49 0.95 -6.34
N ILE A 337 -1.35 1.27 -5.36
CA ILE A 337 -2.06 2.56 -5.32
C ILE A 337 -1.06 3.72 -5.21
N GLN A 338 -0.07 3.62 -4.34
CA GLN A 338 0.94 4.66 -4.15
C GLN A 338 1.76 4.90 -5.42
N GLU A 339 2.16 3.85 -6.10
CA GLU A 339 2.89 3.91 -7.38
C GLU A 339 2.03 4.54 -8.47
N PHE A 340 0.78 4.11 -8.61
CA PHE A 340 -0.16 4.69 -9.57
C PHE A 340 -0.33 6.19 -9.36
N VAL A 341 -0.59 6.63 -8.13
CA VAL A 341 -0.79 8.06 -7.82
C VAL A 341 0.48 8.88 -8.07
N GLY A 342 1.63 8.38 -7.61
CA GLY A 342 2.89 9.10 -7.72
C GLY A 342 3.44 9.11 -9.12
N GLU A 343 3.73 7.94 -9.65
CA GLU A 343 4.47 7.81 -10.89
C GLU A 343 3.59 7.96 -12.12
N ASN A 344 2.40 7.37 -12.14
CA ASN A 344 1.58 7.34 -13.34
C ASN A 344 0.63 8.55 -13.41
N LEU A 345 -0.15 8.81 -12.38
CA LEU A 345 -1.16 9.87 -12.41
C LEU A 345 -0.53 11.26 -12.29
N SER A 346 0.27 11.52 -11.25
CA SER A 346 0.86 12.84 -11.01
C SER A 346 2.04 13.14 -11.92
N ASN A 347 3.08 12.28 -11.88
CA ASN A 347 4.35 12.53 -12.55
C ASN A 347 4.28 12.36 -14.08
N TRP A 348 3.30 11.61 -14.58
CA TRP A 348 3.12 11.41 -16.02
C TRP A 348 1.83 12.03 -16.51
N TYR A 349 0.67 11.49 -16.16
CA TYR A 349 -0.58 11.95 -16.75
C TYR A 349 -0.83 13.46 -16.53
N VAL A 350 -0.87 13.91 -15.27
CA VAL A 350 -1.16 15.33 -14.97
C VAL A 350 -0.07 16.23 -15.52
N ARG A 351 1.20 15.90 -15.32
CA ARG A 351 2.31 16.74 -15.74
C ARG A 351 2.37 16.92 -17.25
N LEU A 352 2.16 15.87 -18.03
CA LEU A 352 2.19 15.92 -19.50
C LEU A 352 0.96 16.63 -20.08
N ASN A 353 -0.17 16.57 -19.37
CA ASN A 353 -1.43 17.14 -19.84
C ASN A 353 -1.74 18.54 -19.29
N ARG A 354 -0.87 19.17 -18.50
CA ARG A 354 -1.13 20.48 -17.88
C ARG A 354 -1.68 21.52 -18.88
N LYS A 355 -1.15 21.55 -20.10
CA LYS A 355 -1.57 22.50 -21.14
C LYS A 355 -3.02 22.30 -21.59
N ARG A 356 -3.57 21.08 -21.48
CA ARG A 356 -4.97 20.78 -21.82
C ARG A 356 -5.94 21.42 -20.82
N PHE A 357 -5.51 21.62 -19.57
CA PHE A 357 -6.30 22.28 -18.53
C PHE A 357 -6.16 23.80 -18.54
N TRP A 358 -5.10 24.36 -19.18
CA TRP A 358 -4.84 25.78 -19.20
C TRP A 358 -5.57 26.48 -20.33
N GLY A 359 -6.24 27.61 -20.02
CA GLY A 359 -6.78 28.55 -21.00
C GLY A 359 -7.83 28.00 -21.97
N GLY A 360 -8.44 28.87 -22.73
CA GLY A 360 -9.42 28.50 -23.75
C GLY A 360 -10.77 28.07 -23.19
N GLY A 361 -11.74 27.87 -24.10
CA GLY A 361 -13.05 27.32 -23.79
C GLY A 361 -13.00 25.81 -23.55
N MET A 362 -14.12 25.23 -23.08
CA MET A 362 -14.29 23.80 -22.92
C MET A 362 -14.34 23.11 -24.27
N THR A 363 -13.22 22.55 -24.70
CA THR A 363 -13.15 21.70 -25.91
C THR A 363 -13.41 20.25 -25.51
N GLU A 364 -13.72 19.39 -26.50
CA GLU A 364 -13.90 17.95 -26.26
C GLU A 364 -12.63 17.32 -25.67
N ASP A 365 -11.45 17.70 -26.13
CA ASP A 365 -10.18 17.23 -25.59
C ASP A 365 -9.98 17.65 -24.13
N LYS A 366 -10.31 18.89 -23.79
CA LYS A 366 -10.27 19.38 -22.41
C LYS A 366 -11.29 18.67 -21.52
N LEU A 367 -12.50 18.45 -22.03
CA LEU A 367 -13.55 17.70 -21.33
C LEU A 367 -13.12 16.25 -21.07
N ALA A 368 -12.51 15.58 -22.07
CA ALA A 368 -11.96 14.24 -21.92
C ALA A 368 -10.88 14.19 -20.82
N ALA A 369 -10.01 15.20 -20.75
CA ALA A 369 -8.99 15.29 -19.70
C ALA A 369 -9.61 15.43 -18.30
N TYR A 370 -10.63 16.28 -18.13
CA TYR A 370 -11.35 16.42 -16.86
C TYR A 370 -12.05 15.12 -16.44
N GLN A 371 -12.79 14.50 -17.36
CA GLN A 371 -13.49 13.25 -17.08
C GLN A 371 -12.53 12.11 -16.71
N THR A 372 -11.39 12.04 -17.39
CA THR A 372 -10.34 11.05 -17.10
C THR A 372 -9.74 11.27 -15.71
N LEU A 373 -9.37 12.51 -15.39
CA LEU A 373 -8.77 12.82 -14.08
C LEU A 373 -9.78 12.66 -12.94
N TYR A 374 -11.05 13.03 -13.16
CA TYR A 374 -12.16 12.78 -12.23
C TYR A 374 -12.26 11.29 -11.90
N THR A 375 -12.35 10.44 -12.93
CA THR A 375 -12.45 8.99 -12.79
C THR A 375 -11.25 8.42 -12.01
N CYS A 376 -10.03 8.89 -12.29
CA CYS A 376 -8.85 8.46 -11.55
C CYS A 376 -8.92 8.84 -10.06
N LEU A 377 -9.29 10.08 -9.74
CA LEU A 377 -9.36 10.56 -8.35
C LEU A 377 -10.46 9.85 -7.56
N GLU A 378 -11.65 9.68 -8.14
CA GLU A 378 -12.76 8.95 -7.53
C GLU A 378 -12.39 7.49 -7.25
N THR A 379 -11.84 6.79 -8.25
CA THR A 379 -11.44 5.38 -8.10
C THR A 379 -10.31 5.22 -7.09
N VAL A 380 -9.31 6.11 -7.09
CA VAL A 380 -8.23 6.11 -6.07
C VAL A 380 -8.80 6.32 -4.67
N ALA A 381 -9.79 7.21 -4.49
CA ALA A 381 -10.45 7.39 -3.20
C ALA A 381 -11.16 6.11 -2.74
N LEU A 382 -11.91 5.45 -3.63
CA LEU A 382 -12.58 4.18 -3.35
C LEU A 382 -11.60 3.06 -2.98
N LEU A 383 -10.51 2.91 -3.74
CA LEU A 383 -9.47 1.90 -3.48
C LEU A 383 -8.70 2.15 -2.19
N SER A 384 -8.48 3.43 -1.86
CA SER A 384 -7.69 3.84 -0.68
C SER A 384 -8.49 3.85 0.61
N ALA A 385 -9.83 3.84 0.55
CA ALA A 385 -10.71 3.96 1.71
C ALA A 385 -10.42 2.95 2.84
N PRO A 386 -10.14 1.66 2.58
CA PRO A 386 -9.80 0.70 3.63
C PRO A 386 -8.51 1.04 4.38
N PHE A 387 -7.58 1.73 3.73
CA PHE A 387 -6.27 2.07 4.26
C PHE A 387 -6.21 3.46 4.88
N ALA A 388 -6.74 4.46 4.16
CA ALA A 388 -6.70 5.88 4.49
C ALA A 388 -8.13 6.47 4.49
N PRO A 389 -8.93 6.15 5.52
CA PRO A 389 -10.36 6.42 5.53
C PRO A 389 -10.73 7.90 5.46
N PHE A 390 -9.94 8.80 6.06
CA PHE A 390 -10.34 10.20 6.19
C PHE A 390 -10.11 11.01 4.91
N ILE A 391 -8.93 10.91 4.30
CA ILE A 391 -8.66 11.62 3.04
C ILE A 391 -9.48 11.06 1.88
N SER A 392 -9.70 9.74 1.88
CA SER A 392 -10.53 9.07 0.87
C SER A 392 -11.96 9.55 0.92
N ASP A 393 -12.53 9.61 2.12
CA ASP A 393 -13.88 10.12 2.33
C ASP A 393 -14.01 11.59 1.94
N ARG A 394 -13.02 12.40 2.28
CA ARG A 394 -12.98 13.82 1.91
C ARG A 394 -12.95 14.03 0.40
N ILE A 395 -12.08 13.33 -0.33
CA ILE A 395 -12.01 13.43 -1.79
C ILE A 395 -13.31 12.95 -2.42
N PHE A 396 -13.84 11.82 -1.98
CA PHE A 396 -15.09 11.26 -2.49
C PHE A 396 -16.27 12.22 -2.27
N THR A 397 -16.46 12.74 -1.05
CA THR A 397 -17.56 13.64 -0.73
C THR A 397 -17.46 14.97 -1.47
N ASP A 398 -16.26 15.54 -1.61
CA ASP A 398 -16.05 16.78 -2.36
C ASP A 398 -16.37 16.60 -3.86
N LEU A 399 -15.92 15.50 -4.47
CA LEU A 399 -16.23 15.18 -5.86
C LEU A 399 -17.74 14.94 -6.06
N ASN A 400 -18.35 14.18 -5.17
CA ASN A 400 -19.76 13.82 -5.26
C ASN A 400 -20.70 15.01 -4.98
N ALA A 401 -20.31 15.95 -4.12
CA ALA A 401 -21.09 17.17 -3.84
C ALA A 401 -21.37 17.99 -5.11
N VAL A 402 -20.47 17.96 -6.09
CA VAL A 402 -20.63 18.66 -7.37
C VAL A 402 -21.28 17.77 -8.43
N SER A 403 -20.80 16.55 -8.59
CA SER A 403 -21.23 15.63 -9.64
C SER A 403 -22.58 14.96 -9.35
N GLY A 404 -22.85 14.62 -8.09
CA GLY A 404 -24.05 13.87 -7.69
C GLY A 404 -24.12 12.47 -8.31
N ARG A 405 -22.96 11.85 -8.59
CA ARG A 405 -22.88 10.51 -9.21
C ARG A 405 -23.26 9.38 -8.25
N HIS A 406 -23.04 9.57 -6.96
CA HIS A 406 -23.32 8.60 -5.92
C HIS A 406 -24.45 9.09 -5.01
N THR A 407 -25.30 8.16 -4.57
CA THR A 407 -26.30 8.39 -3.53
C THR A 407 -25.75 8.20 -2.13
N ASP A 408 -24.57 7.60 -2.03
CA ASP A 408 -23.91 7.29 -0.77
C ASP A 408 -23.33 8.55 -0.12
N GLU A 409 -23.56 8.70 1.19
CA GLU A 409 -23.10 9.86 1.96
C GLU A 409 -21.61 9.82 2.29
N SER A 410 -20.98 8.65 2.15
CA SER A 410 -19.57 8.40 2.48
C SER A 410 -18.97 7.38 1.54
N VAL A 411 -17.67 7.48 1.28
CA VAL A 411 -16.89 6.49 0.54
C VAL A 411 -17.00 5.10 1.15
N HIS A 412 -17.21 5.03 2.46
CA HIS A 412 -17.31 3.77 3.22
C HIS A 412 -18.64 3.04 3.05
N LEU A 413 -19.65 3.71 2.50
CA LEU A 413 -20.95 3.13 2.14
C LEU A 413 -21.03 2.80 0.65
N ALA A 414 -20.14 3.37 -0.15
CA ALA A 414 -20.09 3.13 -1.59
C ALA A 414 -19.53 1.75 -1.92
N ALA A 415 -19.96 1.21 -3.07
CA ALA A 415 -19.45 -0.07 -3.55
C ALA A 415 -17.96 0.01 -3.91
N PHE A 416 -17.21 -1.04 -3.57
CA PHE A 416 -15.81 -1.16 -3.99
C PHE A 416 -15.74 -1.25 -5.52
N PRO A 417 -14.77 -0.56 -6.19
CA PRO A 417 -14.72 -0.49 -7.64
C PRO A 417 -14.46 -1.87 -8.27
N LYS A 418 -15.04 -2.09 -9.43
CA LYS A 418 -14.82 -3.29 -10.23
C LYS A 418 -14.05 -2.93 -11.48
N ALA A 419 -13.05 -3.75 -11.83
CA ALA A 419 -12.28 -3.56 -13.04
C ALA A 419 -13.15 -3.84 -14.28
N ASP A 420 -13.10 -2.95 -15.26
CA ASP A 420 -13.62 -3.20 -16.59
C ASP A 420 -12.50 -3.73 -17.48
N GLY A 421 -12.49 -5.05 -17.69
CA GLY A 421 -11.49 -5.71 -18.51
C GLY A 421 -11.49 -5.27 -19.97
N THR A 422 -12.58 -4.66 -20.49
CA THR A 422 -12.67 -4.16 -21.87
C THR A 422 -11.86 -2.89 -22.07
N LEU A 423 -11.55 -2.16 -20.99
CA LEU A 423 -10.74 -0.94 -21.02
C LEU A 423 -9.25 -1.20 -20.82
N ILE A 424 -8.86 -2.46 -20.51
CA ILE A 424 -7.44 -2.84 -20.32
C ILE A 424 -6.79 -3.08 -21.68
N ASP A 425 -5.80 -2.26 -22.01
CA ASP A 425 -4.95 -2.39 -23.18
C ASP A 425 -3.50 -2.63 -22.73
N SER A 426 -3.15 -3.90 -22.56
CA SER A 426 -1.83 -4.31 -22.07
C SER A 426 -0.69 -3.87 -23.00
N HIS A 427 -0.95 -3.75 -24.30
CA HIS A 427 0.06 -3.27 -25.25
C HIS A 427 0.36 -1.79 -25.05
N LEU A 428 -0.69 -0.99 -24.85
CA LEU A 428 -0.55 0.44 -24.54
C LEU A 428 0.15 0.67 -23.20
N GLU A 429 -0.17 -0.15 -22.19
CA GLU A 429 0.52 -0.10 -20.89
C GLU A 429 2.01 -0.43 -21.01
N GLU A 430 2.37 -1.45 -21.81
CA GLU A 430 3.76 -1.82 -22.10
C GLU A 430 4.52 -0.70 -22.80
N MET A 431 3.94 -0.11 -23.85
CA MET A 431 4.53 1.01 -24.59
C MET A 431 4.84 2.19 -23.66
N MET A 432 3.89 2.57 -22.82
CA MET A 432 4.05 3.68 -21.89
C MET A 432 5.05 3.36 -20.77
N SER A 433 5.07 2.12 -20.29
CA SER A 433 6.09 1.66 -19.33
C SER A 433 7.50 1.75 -19.91
N LEU A 434 7.70 1.39 -21.17
CA LEU A 434 8.98 1.59 -21.88
C LEU A 434 9.35 3.06 -21.97
N ALA A 435 8.39 3.93 -22.34
CA ALA A 435 8.62 5.38 -22.38
C ALA A 435 9.06 5.92 -21.02
N GLN A 436 8.42 5.49 -19.93
CA GLN A 436 8.78 5.88 -18.56
C GLN A 436 10.18 5.41 -18.17
N LYS A 437 10.51 4.15 -18.46
CA LYS A 437 11.84 3.57 -18.15
C LYS A 437 12.94 4.28 -18.92
N VAL A 438 12.80 4.41 -20.24
CA VAL A 438 13.78 5.13 -21.08
C VAL A 438 13.98 6.56 -20.57
N SER A 439 12.89 7.27 -20.30
CA SER A 439 12.95 8.65 -19.81
C SER A 439 13.65 8.74 -18.45
N SER A 440 13.34 7.85 -17.53
CA SER A 440 13.98 7.79 -16.20
C SER A 440 15.48 7.54 -16.31
N MET A 441 15.88 6.59 -17.16
CA MET A 441 17.30 6.27 -17.41
C MET A 441 18.05 7.48 -17.97
N VAL A 442 17.49 8.15 -18.99
CA VAL A 442 18.11 9.36 -19.60
C VAL A 442 18.22 10.50 -18.59
N LEU A 443 17.18 10.74 -17.79
CA LEU A 443 17.20 11.77 -16.75
C LEU A 443 18.22 11.45 -15.64
N ALA A 444 18.44 10.17 -15.33
CA ALA A 444 19.49 9.75 -14.41
C ALA A 444 20.89 10.02 -15.00
N LEU A 445 21.09 9.73 -16.29
CA LEU A 445 22.36 10.04 -16.99
C LEU A 445 22.64 11.54 -17.01
N ARG A 446 21.63 12.37 -17.29
CA ARG A 446 21.77 13.84 -17.23
C ARG A 446 22.19 14.32 -15.85
N ARG A 447 21.61 13.77 -14.79
CA ARG A 447 21.96 14.10 -13.38
C ARG A 447 23.41 13.73 -13.06
N LYS A 448 23.89 12.59 -13.57
CA LYS A 448 25.28 12.11 -13.35
C LYS A 448 26.33 13.15 -13.78
N VAL A 449 26.03 13.94 -14.84
CA VAL A 449 26.92 14.97 -15.38
C VAL A 449 26.38 16.40 -15.20
N SER A 450 25.39 16.59 -14.34
CA SER A 450 24.78 17.89 -14.00
C SER A 450 24.22 18.68 -15.20
N ILE A 451 23.84 18.01 -16.30
CA ILE A 451 23.21 18.64 -17.45
C ILE A 451 21.72 18.81 -17.14
N LYS A 452 21.26 20.06 -17.03
CA LYS A 452 19.85 20.39 -16.80
C LYS A 452 18.97 19.88 -17.95
N VAL A 453 17.72 19.44 -17.66
CA VAL A 453 16.78 18.96 -18.68
C VAL A 453 16.45 20.07 -19.70
N ARG A 454 16.50 21.33 -19.32
CA ARG A 454 16.29 22.49 -20.24
C ARG A 454 17.36 22.61 -21.32
N GLN A 455 18.56 22.10 -21.07
CA GLN A 455 19.60 22.01 -22.10
C GLN A 455 19.24 20.88 -23.08
N PRO A 456 18.83 21.16 -24.32
CA PRO A 456 18.57 20.10 -25.28
C PRO A 456 19.88 19.37 -25.62
N LEU A 457 19.75 18.09 -25.89
CA LEU A 457 20.85 17.25 -26.40
C LEU A 457 20.46 16.66 -27.75
N MET A 458 21.45 16.21 -28.52
CA MET A 458 21.21 15.78 -29.87
C MET A 458 20.38 14.49 -29.93
N LYS A 459 20.87 13.42 -29.31
CA LYS A 459 20.21 12.13 -29.45
C LYS A 459 20.44 11.14 -28.31
N ILE A 460 19.58 10.15 -28.27
CA ILE A 460 19.76 8.90 -27.54
C ILE A 460 19.77 7.73 -28.52
N LEU A 461 20.55 6.72 -28.21
CA LEU A 461 20.58 5.45 -28.93
C LEU A 461 20.00 4.37 -28.03
N ILE A 462 19.15 3.51 -28.57
CA ILE A 462 18.52 2.40 -27.86
C ILE A 462 18.76 1.12 -28.65
N PRO A 463 19.61 0.21 -28.18
CA PRO A 463 19.74 -1.10 -28.76
C PRO A 463 18.43 -1.89 -28.62
N VAL A 464 17.95 -2.47 -29.72
CA VAL A 464 16.74 -3.29 -29.75
C VAL A 464 17.09 -4.67 -30.23
N LEU A 465 16.71 -5.68 -29.45
CA LEU A 465 16.98 -7.09 -29.72
C LEU A 465 15.81 -7.80 -30.41
N ASP A 466 14.62 -7.21 -30.33
CA ASP A 466 13.39 -7.75 -30.89
C ASP A 466 12.53 -6.65 -31.51
N ARG A 467 11.71 -7.07 -32.48
CA ARG A 467 10.85 -6.17 -33.25
C ARG A 467 9.73 -5.57 -32.43
N GLN A 468 9.17 -6.30 -31.45
CA GLN A 468 8.07 -5.80 -30.63
C GLN A 468 8.53 -4.60 -29.80
N THR A 469 9.67 -4.71 -29.13
CA THR A 469 10.28 -3.61 -28.37
C THR A 469 10.61 -2.42 -29.29
N ALA A 470 11.12 -2.67 -30.51
CA ALA A 470 11.39 -1.62 -31.46
C ALA A 470 10.11 -0.87 -31.87
N ASP A 471 9.04 -1.57 -32.20
CA ASP A 471 7.76 -1.00 -32.59
C ASP A 471 7.14 -0.19 -31.42
N CYS A 472 7.19 -0.71 -30.20
CA CYS A 472 6.72 -0.01 -29.00
C CYS A 472 7.48 1.31 -28.78
N ILE A 473 8.81 1.30 -28.82
CA ILE A 473 9.62 2.52 -28.63
C ILE A 473 9.40 3.51 -29.78
N ALA A 474 9.27 3.02 -31.01
CA ALA A 474 8.97 3.87 -32.16
C ALA A 474 7.64 4.63 -32.02
N ALA A 475 6.61 3.97 -31.50
CA ALA A 475 5.29 4.56 -31.26
C ALA A 475 5.36 5.70 -30.19
N VAL A 476 6.14 5.54 -29.13
CA VAL A 476 6.29 6.54 -28.06
C VAL A 476 7.50 7.47 -28.23
N ARG A 477 8.17 7.43 -29.39
CA ARG A 477 9.39 8.20 -29.69
C ARG A 477 9.25 9.69 -29.35
N ASN A 478 8.19 10.33 -29.83
CA ASN A 478 7.94 11.76 -29.64
C ASN A 478 7.72 12.11 -28.16
N LEU A 479 7.07 11.23 -27.43
CA LEU A 479 6.87 11.39 -25.98
C LEU A 479 8.20 11.36 -25.25
N ILE A 480 9.06 10.39 -25.56
CA ILE A 480 10.41 10.29 -24.96
C ILE A 480 11.24 11.54 -25.31
N MET A 481 11.26 11.94 -26.61
CA MET A 481 12.03 13.12 -27.06
C MET A 481 11.63 14.37 -26.29
N ASN A 482 10.34 14.61 -26.11
CA ASN A 482 9.82 15.76 -25.39
C ASN A 482 10.15 15.68 -23.88
N GLU A 483 10.04 14.50 -23.29
CA GLU A 483 10.23 14.29 -21.88
C GLU A 483 11.69 14.50 -21.44
N VAL A 484 12.63 13.99 -22.22
CA VAL A 484 14.05 14.08 -21.89
C VAL A 484 14.78 15.19 -22.64
N ASN A 485 14.08 15.97 -23.46
CA ASN A 485 14.58 17.08 -24.26
C ASN A 485 15.77 16.67 -25.13
N VAL A 486 15.56 15.68 -25.98
CA VAL A 486 16.51 15.31 -27.04
C VAL A 486 15.87 15.52 -28.40
N LYS A 487 16.67 15.76 -29.43
CA LYS A 487 16.19 16.00 -30.80
C LYS A 487 15.87 14.71 -31.53
N GLN A 488 16.47 13.60 -31.14
CA GLN A 488 16.33 12.33 -31.85
C GLN A 488 16.39 11.12 -30.90
N VAL A 489 15.57 10.12 -31.17
CA VAL A 489 15.68 8.76 -30.61
C VAL A 489 16.01 7.83 -31.78
N GLU A 490 17.12 7.14 -31.69
CA GLU A 490 17.61 6.24 -32.73
C GLU A 490 17.64 4.80 -32.18
N LEU A 491 16.98 3.88 -32.87
CA LEU A 491 17.03 2.46 -32.56
C LEU A 491 18.18 1.82 -33.32
N ILE A 492 19.00 1.05 -32.65
CA ILE A 492 20.19 0.41 -33.26
C ILE A 492 20.15 -1.11 -33.03
N GLU A 493 20.57 -1.87 -34.04
CA GLU A 493 20.71 -3.33 -33.96
C GLU A 493 22.15 -3.73 -33.58
N ASP A 494 23.12 -2.91 -33.96
CA ASP A 494 24.54 -3.12 -33.68
C ASP A 494 25.05 -2.11 -32.66
N THR A 495 25.60 -2.61 -31.55
CA THR A 495 26.16 -1.83 -30.46
C THR A 495 27.69 -1.64 -30.58
N THR A 496 28.30 -2.22 -31.63
CA THR A 496 29.77 -2.19 -31.82
C THR A 496 30.30 -0.75 -31.93
N GLY A 497 31.24 -0.40 -31.07
CA GLY A 497 31.86 0.90 -31.05
C GLY A 497 31.07 2.03 -30.36
N ILE A 498 29.88 1.72 -29.81
CA ILE A 498 29.02 2.69 -29.11
C ILE A 498 28.84 2.30 -27.64
N ILE A 499 28.74 1.01 -27.36
CA ILE A 499 28.55 0.47 -26.00
C ILE A 499 29.61 -0.57 -25.74
N THR A 500 30.45 -0.32 -24.74
CA THR A 500 31.38 -1.32 -24.22
C THR A 500 30.76 -1.96 -22.98
N LYS A 501 30.54 -3.27 -23.02
CA LYS A 501 30.00 -4.00 -21.88
C LYS A 501 31.12 -4.64 -21.08
N ARG A 502 30.98 -4.64 -19.75
CA ARG A 502 31.77 -5.44 -18.83
C ARG A 502 30.89 -6.47 -18.14
N ILE A 503 31.44 -7.65 -17.94
CA ILE A 503 30.75 -8.75 -17.27
C ILE A 503 31.56 -9.15 -16.03
N LYS A 504 30.87 -9.32 -14.90
CA LYS A 504 31.43 -9.83 -13.65
C LYS A 504 30.57 -10.95 -13.12
N PRO A 505 31.15 -11.99 -12.50
CA PRO A 505 30.33 -13.04 -11.88
C PRO A 505 29.59 -12.51 -10.66
N ASN A 506 28.31 -12.87 -10.55
CA ASN A 506 27.52 -12.58 -9.37
C ASN A 506 27.82 -13.59 -8.26
N PHE A 507 28.54 -13.17 -7.25
CA PHE A 507 28.95 -14.02 -6.15
C PHE A 507 27.78 -14.58 -5.32
N LYS A 508 26.64 -13.90 -5.32
CA LYS A 508 25.45 -14.34 -4.56
C LYS A 508 24.80 -15.57 -5.20
N THR A 509 24.78 -15.63 -6.53
CA THR A 509 24.14 -16.73 -7.28
C THR A 509 25.12 -17.85 -7.60
N LEU A 510 26.36 -17.52 -8.00
CA LEU A 510 27.38 -18.50 -8.37
C LEU A 510 28.13 -19.07 -7.15
N GLY A 511 28.31 -18.29 -6.09
CA GLY A 511 29.05 -18.71 -4.90
C GLY A 511 28.54 -19.99 -4.25
N PRO A 512 27.23 -20.15 -3.99
CA PRO A 512 26.67 -21.39 -3.42
C PRO A 512 26.81 -22.61 -4.34
N ARG A 513 26.83 -22.40 -5.67
CA ARG A 513 26.89 -23.48 -6.68
C ARG A 513 28.31 -23.84 -7.06
N TYR A 514 29.17 -22.86 -7.23
CA TYR A 514 30.49 -23.01 -7.84
C TYR A 514 31.61 -22.32 -7.06
N GLY A 515 31.49 -22.19 -5.72
CA GLY A 515 32.39 -21.43 -4.85
C GLY A 515 33.89 -21.68 -5.06
N LYS A 516 34.27 -22.95 -5.27
CA LYS A 516 35.66 -23.35 -5.51
C LYS A 516 36.25 -22.81 -6.83
N TYR A 517 35.38 -22.47 -7.80
CA TYR A 517 35.78 -22.00 -9.13
C TYR A 517 35.64 -20.49 -9.30
N MET A 518 35.17 -19.74 -8.29
CA MET A 518 34.86 -18.31 -8.43
C MET A 518 36.04 -17.45 -8.93
N LYS A 519 37.26 -17.76 -8.48
CA LYS A 519 38.46 -17.05 -8.97
C LYS A 519 38.71 -17.28 -10.45
N GLN A 520 38.51 -18.52 -10.91
CA GLN A 520 38.69 -18.94 -12.31
C GLN A 520 37.60 -18.32 -13.20
N ILE A 521 36.33 -18.33 -12.74
CA ILE A 521 35.22 -17.70 -13.43
C ILE A 521 35.45 -16.20 -13.56
N ALA A 522 35.90 -15.52 -12.49
CA ALA A 522 36.20 -14.10 -12.52
C ALA A 522 37.32 -13.74 -13.49
N ALA A 523 38.42 -14.53 -13.53
CA ALA A 523 39.52 -14.33 -14.46
C ALA A 523 39.06 -14.53 -15.92
N MET A 524 38.28 -15.60 -16.18
CA MET A 524 37.78 -15.90 -17.52
C MET A 524 36.80 -14.84 -18.03
N THR A 525 35.89 -14.39 -17.18
CA THR A 525 34.90 -13.37 -17.56
C THR A 525 35.54 -12.00 -17.82
N ALA A 526 36.64 -11.68 -17.16
CA ALA A 526 37.38 -10.43 -17.41
C ALA A 526 37.99 -10.37 -18.83
N GLU A 527 38.19 -11.51 -19.48
CA GLU A 527 38.77 -11.63 -20.82
C GLU A 527 37.73 -11.84 -21.92
N PHE A 528 36.44 -11.83 -21.60
CA PHE A 528 35.39 -12.04 -22.60
C PHE A 528 35.32 -10.87 -23.60
N SER A 529 35.26 -11.24 -24.89
CA SER A 529 34.99 -10.27 -25.96
C SER A 529 33.56 -9.74 -25.87
N GLN A 530 33.29 -8.62 -26.53
CA GLN A 530 31.95 -8.02 -26.58
C GLN A 530 30.92 -8.97 -27.20
N GLU A 531 31.35 -9.73 -28.24
CA GLU A 531 30.49 -10.75 -28.85
C GLU A 531 30.16 -11.88 -27.87
N ARG A 532 31.13 -12.28 -27.04
CA ARG A 532 30.90 -13.33 -26.03
C ARG A 532 29.96 -12.85 -24.93
N ILE A 533 30.08 -11.61 -24.50
CA ILE A 533 29.18 -11.00 -23.53
C ILE A 533 27.75 -10.92 -24.10
N ALA A 534 27.61 -10.48 -25.34
CA ALA A 534 26.31 -10.41 -26.04
C ALA A 534 25.65 -11.80 -26.18
N GLN A 535 26.43 -12.85 -26.47
CA GLN A 535 25.94 -14.23 -26.53
C GLN A 535 25.40 -14.72 -25.19
N ILE A 536 26.11 -14.43 -24.08
CA ILE A 536 25.68 -14.79 -22.72
C ILE A 536 24.38 -14.05 -22.35
N GLU A 537 24.30 -12.78 -22.70
CA GLU A 537 23.10 -11.95 -22.40
C GLU A 537 21.86 -12.39 -23.16
N ALA A 538 22.03 -12.84 -24.39
CA ALA A 538 20.93 -13.28 -25.27
C ALA A 538 20.46 -14.73 -25.01
N ALA A 539 21.33 -15.58 -24.50
CA ALA A 539 21.03 -17.01 -24.30
C ALA A 539 20.36 -17.24 -22.94
N PRO A 540 19.32 -18.09 -22.85
CA PRO A 540 18.71 -18.46 -21.57
C PRO A 540 19.70 -19.17 -20.65
N GLU A 541 20.61 -19.97 -21.22
CA GLU A 541 21.68 -20.70 -20.53
C GLU A 541 22.94 -20.75 -21.42
N THR A 542 24.11 -20.71 -20.79
CA THR A 542 25.40 -20.80 -21.47
C THR A 542 26.29 -21.79 -20.72
N VAL A 543 27.02 -22.62 -21.46
CA VAL A 543 28.03 -23.50 -20.88
C VAL A 543 29.39 -22.79 -20.87
N LEU A 544 30.00 -22.72 -19.71
CA LEU A 544 31.37 -22.29 -19.53
C LEU A 544 32.27 -23.51 -19.28
N ASP A 545 33.35 -23.59 -20.04
CA ASP A 545 34.37 -24.64 -19.87
C ASP A 545 35.50 -24.09 -19.00
N LEU A 546 35.63 -24.65 -17.80
CA LEU A 546 36.69 -24.33 -16.86
C LEU A 546 37.93 -25.20 -17.00
N GLY A 547 38.00 -25.98 -18.07
CA GLY A 547 39.09 -26.92 -18.34
C GLY A 547 39.04 -28.20 -17.48
N SER A 548 38.64 -28.12 -16.23
CA SER A 548 38.43 -29.25 -15.31
C SER A 548 36.97 -29.70 -15.21
N GLU A 549 36.04 -28.82 -15.52
CA GLU A 549 34.60 -29.04 -15.41
C GLU A 549 33.86 -28.05 -16.32
N GLN A 550 32.75 -28.49 -16.89
CA GLN A 550 31.81 -27.60 -17.60
C GLN A 550 30.68 -27.19 -16.65
N ILE A 551 30.39 -25.92 -16.59
CA ILE A 551 29.33 -25.37 -15.76
C ILE A 551 28.27 -24.67 -16.61
N THR A 552 26.99 -24.83 -16.22
CA THR A 552 25.89 -24.13 -16.87
C THR A 552 25.54 -22.85 -16.06
N VAL A 553 25.53 -21.71 -16.73
CA VAL A 553 25.27 -20.41 -16.18
C VAL A 553 24.16 -19.72 -16.96
N THR A 554 23.46 -18.80 -16.29
CA THR A 554 22.40 -17.96 -16.86
C THR A 554 22.85 -16.49 -16.86
N PRO A 555 22.21 -15.58 -17.60
CA PRO A 555 22.48 -14.16 -17.51
C PRO A 555 22.40 -13.58 -16.09
N ALA A 556 21.51 -14.12 -15.23
CA ALA A 556 21.34 -13.72 -13.84
C ALA A 556 22.58 -14.08 -12.95
N ASP A 557 23.43 -14.97 -13.41
CA ASP A 557 24.67 -15.35 -12.74
C ASP A 557 25.81 -14.34 -12.96
N PHE A 558 25.53 -13.27 -13.69
CA PHE A 558 26.51 -12.21 -13.98
C PHE A 558 25.95 -10.83 -13.70
N GLU A 559 26.85 -9.93 -13.36
CA GLU A 559 26.62 -8.49 -13.33
C GLU A 559 27.18 -7.91 -14.63
N ILE A 560 26.31 -7.62 -15.60
CA ILE A 560 26.68 -7.00 -16.87
C ILE A 560 26.46 -5.50 -16.75
N SER A 561 27.52 -4.71 -16.93
CA SER A 561 27.50 -3.24 -16.87
C SER A 561 28.04 -2.65 -18.17
N SER A 562 27.51 -1.48 -18.56
CA SER A 562 27.99 -0.73 -19.71
C SER A 562 28.97 0.34 -19.25
N GLU A 563 30.02 0.60 -20.04
CA GLU A 563 30.99 1.68 -19.80
C GLU A 563 30.67 2.91 -20.63
N ASP A 564 30.90 4.08 -20.04
CA ASP A 564 30.79 5.36 -20.73
C ASP A 564 31.93 5.50 -21.76
N MET A 565 31.61 5.98 -22.94
CA MET A 565 32.58 6.33 -23.97
C MET A 565 32.75 7.87 -24.07
N PRO A 566 33.82 8.39 -24.61
CA PRO A 566 33.98 9.84 -24.80
C PRO A 566 32.80 10.43 -25.57
N GLY A 567 32.08 11.40 -24.97
CA GLY A 567 30.88 12.02 -25.54
C GLY A 567 29.56 11.27 -25.32
N TRP A 568 29.59 10.08 -24.69
CA TRP A 568 28.41 9.26 -24.45
C TRP A 568 28.37 8.77 -23.01
N LEU A 569 27.14 8.74 -22.46
CA LEU A 569 26.84 8.08 -21.21
C LEU A 569 25.88 6.93 -21.45
N VAL A 570 26.12 5.81 -20.78
CA VAL A 570 25.33 4.59 -20.95
C VAL A 570 24.69 4.16 -19.64
N ALA A 571 23.44 3.75 -19.69
CA ALA A 571 22.73 3.10 -18.60
C ALA A 571 22.04 1.84 -19.11
N SER A 572 21.97 0.82 -18.25
CA SER A 572 21.27 -0.44 -18.54
C SER A 572 20.40 -0.83 -17.35
N GLU A 573 19.20 -1.30 -17.63
CA GLU A 573 18.24 -1.84 -16.65
C GLU A 573 17.55 -3.06 -17.25
N GLY A 574 17.88 -4.25 -16.74
CA GLY A 574 17.44 -5.50 -17.33
C GLY A 574 17.93 -5.64 -18.78
N LYS A 575 17.00 -5.82 -19.71
CA LYS A 575 17.30 -5.92 -21.15
C LYS A 575 17.36 -4.57 -21.87
N LEU A 576 16.96 -3.49 -21.20
CA LEU A 576 16.91 -2.16 -21.79
C LEU A 576 18.25 -1.44 -21.56
N THR A 577 18.83 -0.91 -22.62
CA THR A 577 20.05 -0.07 -22.56
C THR A 577 19.77 1.23 -23.30
N VAL A 578 20.29 2.33 -22.77
CA VAL A 578 20.19 3.67 -23.38
C VAL A 578 21.58 4.32 -23.37
N ALA A 579 21.99 4.83 -24.50
CA ALA A 579 23.18 5.67 -24.63
C ALA A 579 22.76 7.10 -24.94
N LEU A 580 23.23 8.06 -24.13
CA LEU A 580 22.95 9.49 -24.27
C LEU A 580 24.17 10.22 -24.82
N ASP A 581 23.99 10.93 -25.95
CA ASP A 581 24.96 11.88 -26.48
C ASP A 581 24.98 13.14 -25.61
N ILE A 582 26.08 13.38 -24.92
CA ILE A 582 26.25 14.55 -24.05
C ILE A 582 27.00 15.72 -24.72
N THR A 583 27.25 15.63 -26.02
CA THR A 583 27.92 16.70 -26.78
C THR A 583 26.96 17.89 -26.96
N VAL A 584 27.34 19.05 -26.47
CA VAL A 584 26.57 20.28 -26.57
C VAL A 584 27.18 21.16 -27.67
N THR A 585 26.52 21.25 -28.82
CA THR A 585 26.91 22.15 -29.90
C THR A 585 26.50 23.59 -29.57
N ASP A 586 27.05 24.58 -30.29
CA ASP A 586 26.69 26.00 -30.09
C ASP A 586 25.21 26.26 -30.31
N GLU A 587 24.59 25.57 -31.29
CA GLU A 587 23.16 25.65 -31.56
C GLU A 587 22.32 25.13 -30.37
N LEU A 588 22.67 23.95 -29.85
CA LEU A 588 22.00 23.36 -28.68
C LEU A 588 22.21 24.21 -27.43
N ARG A 589 23.36 24.84 -27.29
CA ARG A 589 23.66 25.77 -26.20
C ARG A 589 22.77 27.01 -26.29
N ALA A 590 22.64 27.62 -27.45
CA ALA A 590 21.80 28.80 -27.68
C ALA A 590 20.31 28.48 -27.39
N GLU A 591 19.81 27.31 -27.80
CA GLU A 591 18.46 26.87 -27.48
C GLU A 591 18.30 26.61 -25.97
N GLY A 592 19.26 25.97 -25.35
CA GLY A 592 19.30 25.75 -23.90
C GLY A 592 19.21 27.07 -23.12
N MET A 593 19.94 28.06 -23.56
CA MET A 593 19.91 29.42 -23.01
C MET A 593 18.51 30.05 -23.16
N ALA A 594 17.90 29.97 -24.35
CA ALA A 594 16.55 30.48 -24.56
C ALA A 594 15.53 29.83 -23.59
N ARG A 595 15.63 28.52 -23.37
CA ARG A 595 14.75 27.78 -22.42
C ARG A 595 15.01 28.17 -20.96
N GLU A 596 16.26 28.47 -20.58
CA GLU A 596 16.59 28.98 -19.26
C GLU A 596 15.98 30.39 -19.07
N LEU A 597 16.11 31.28 -20.05
CA LEU A 597 15.50 32.62 -20.02
C LEU A 597 13.96 32.55 -19.88
N ILE A 598 13.31 31.67 -20.64
CA ILE A 598 11.86 31.43 -20.50
C ILE A 598 11.49 31.08 -19.06
N ASN A 599 12.25 30.16 -18.47
CA ASN A 599 11.99 29.77 -17.08
C ASN A 599 12.18 30.92 -16.08
N ARG A 600 13.22 31.74 -16.25
CA ARG A 600 13.45 32.92 -15.40
C ARG A 600 12.34 33.94 -15.54
N ILE A 601 11.93 34.26 -16.78
CA ILE A 601 10.84 35.19 -17.05
C ILE A 601 9.54 34.69 -16.43
N GLN A 602 9.22 33.42 -16.55
CA GLN A 602 8.01 32.83 -15.94
C GLN A 602 8.05 32.87 -14.40
N ASN A 603 9.22 32.67 -13.78
CA ASN A 603 9.38 32.81 -12.34
C ASN A 603 9.18 34.27 -11.91
N ILE A 604 9.76 35.23 -12.63
CA ILE A 604 9.59 36.66 -12.36
C ILE A 604 8.10 37.04 -12.42
N ARG A 605 7.38 36.61 -13.46
CA ARG A 605 5.94 36.81 -13.58
C ARG A 605 5.17 36.32 -12.35
N LYS A 606 5.47 35.07 -11.93
CA LYS A 606 4.80 34.44 -10.78
C LYS A 606 5.11 35.17 -9.47
N GLU A 607 6.35 35.50 -9.21
CA GLU A 607 6.79 36.13 -7.98
C GLU A 607 6.33 37.59 -7.87
N SER A 608 6.15 38.23 -9.02
CA SER A 608 5.67 39.63 -9.10
C SER A 608 4.14 39.73 -9.20
N GLY A 609 3.40 38.63 -9.08
CA GLY A 609 1.93 38.65 -9.04
C GLY A 609 1.27 38.95 -10.39
N PHE A 610 1.91 38.60 -11.50
CA PHE A 610 1.32 38.73 -12.84
C PHE A 610 0.33 37.58 -13.07
N GLU A 611 -0.78 37.91 -13.71
CA GLU A 611 -1.74 36.88 -14.13
C GLU A 611 -1.18 36.03 -15.27
N VAL A 612 -1.68 34.82 -15.38
CA VAL A 612 -1.22 33.85 -16.41
C VAL A 612 -1.45 34.40 -17.83
N THR A 613 -2.50 35.20 -18.00
CA THR A 613 -2.95 35.76 -19.28
C THR A 613 -2.30 37.10 -19.61
N ASP A 614 -1.58 37.73 -18.69
CA ASP A 614 -0.94 39.03 -18.93
C ASP A 614 0.03 38.96 -20.07
N LYS A 615 -0.08 39.91 -21.00
CA LYS A 615 0.94 40.17 -22.02
C LYS A 615 2.05 41.01 -21.42
N ILE A 616 3.28 40.74 -21.82
CA ILE A 616 4.45 41.39 -21.22
C ILE A 616 5.42 41.90 -22.28
N ARG A 617 6.25 42.88 -21.89
CA ARG A 617 7.50 43.25 -22.56
C ARG A 617 8.67 42.82 -21.73
N VAL A 618 9.71 42.25 -22.36
CA VAL A 618 10.88 41.73 -21.66
C VAL A 618 12.16 42.41 -22.14
N GLU A 619 12.92 42.95 -21.20
CA GLU A 619 14.29 43.44 -21.44
C GLU A 619 15.28 42.57 -20.67
N ILE A 620 16.33 42.12 -21.37
CA ILE A 620 17.35 41.26 -20.80
C ILE A 620 18.68 41.95 -20.91
N GLU A 621 19.45 41.97 -19.83
CA GLU A 621 20.78 42.59 -19.80
C GLU A 621 21.67 42.02 -20.91
N ASN A 622 22.31 42.96 -21.66
CA ASN A 622 23.18 42.62 -22.75
C ASN A 622 24.48 42.01 -22.28
N LYS A 623 24.55 40.68 -22.21
CA LYS A 623 25.75 39.91 -21.84
C LYS A 623 26.07 38.83 -22.86
N PRO A 624 27.37 38.52 -23.08
CA PRO A 624 27.79 37.53 -24.07
C PRO A 624 27.10 36.15 -23.92
N CYS A 625 26.91 35.69 -22.68
CA CYS A 625 26.32 34.37 -22.40
C CYS A 625 24.87 34.20 -22.89
N VAL A 626 24.10 35.30 -23.00
CA VAL A 626 22.69 35.26 -23.46
C VAL A 626 22.50 35.80 -24.88
N ALA A 627 23.48 36.49 -25.43
CA ALA A 627 23.35 37.22 -26.71
C ALA A 627 22.90 36.30 -27.87
N GLU A 628 23.51 35.13 -28.01
CA GLU A 628 23.20 34.20 -29.10
C GLU A 628 21.83 33.55 -28.90
N GLY A 629 21.44 33.23 -27.65
CA GLY A 629 20.14 32.70 -27.29
C GLY A 629 19.02 33.70 -27.65
N ILE A 630 19.19 34.99 -27.34
CA ILE A 630 18.23 36.04 -27.69
C ILE A 630 18.19 36.24 -29.19
N ALA A 631 19.36 36.38 -29.86
CA ALA A 631 19.43 36.64 -31.29
C ALA A 631 18.74 35.56 -32.15
N ARG A 632 18.87 34.29 -31.76
CA ARG A 632 18.29 33.17 -32.55
C ARG A 632 16.87 32.81 -32.12
N TYR A 633 16.48 33.05 -30.86
CA TYR A 633 15.27 32.49 -30.28
C TYR A 633 14.35 33.55 -29.65
N ALA A 634 14.47 34.85 -29.99
CA ALA A 634 13.62 35.91 -29.42
C ALA A 634 12.11 35.62 -29.63
N ASP A 635 11.71 35.19 -30.80
CA ASP A 635 10.31 34.85 -31.11
C ASP A 635 9.83 33.63 -30.32
N TYR A 636 10.69 32.63 -30.12
CA TYR A 636 10.39 31.47 -29.29
C TYR A 636 10.22 31.88 -27.82
N ILE A 637 11.11 32.70 -27.29
CA ILE A 637 11.00 33.22 -25.91
C ILE A 637 9.68 34.00 -25.78
N ALA A 638 9.38 34.90 -26.73
CA ALA A 638 8.18 35.70 -26.74
C ALA A 638 6.90 34.82 -26.74
N SER A 639 6.85 33.81 -27.62
CA SER A 639 5.71 32.91 -27.70
C SER A 639 5.46 32.09 -26.42
N GLN A 640 6.53 31.70 -25.71
CA GLN A 640 6.44 30.89 -24.47
C GLN A 640 6.19 31.71 -23.21
N THR A 641 6.32 33.04 -23.28
CA THR A 641 6.18 33.94 -22.14
C THR A 641 5.02 34.95 -22.29
N LEU A 642 4.27 34.89 -23.40
CA LEU A 642 3.28 35.87 -23.81
C LEU A 642 3.87 37.28 -23.92
N ALA A 643 5.15 37.36 -24.28
CA ALA A 643 5.80 38.64 -24.52
C ALA A 643 5.44 39.17 -25.89
N VAL A 644 5.11 40.46 -25.98
CA VAL A 644 4.90 41.19 -27.26
C VAL A 644 6.24 41.62 -27.85
N GLU A 645 7.27 41.71 -26.99
CA GLU A 645 8.63 42.10 -27.37
C GLU A 645 9.64 41.50 -26.41
N VAL A 646 10.74 40.98 -26.92
CA VAL A 646 11.91 40.53 -26.16
C VAL A 646 13.15 41.22 -26.78
N ARG A 647 13.88 41.99 -25.98
CA ARG A 647 15.07 42.71 -26.44
C ARG A 647 16.21 42.70 -25.44
N SER A 648 17.43 42.88 -25.96
CA SER A 648 18.61 43.15 -25.10
C SER A 648 18.67 44.64 -24.74
N SER A 649 19.11 44.94 -23.53
CA SER A 649 19.29 46.32 -22.99
C SER A 649 20.54 46.36 -22.11
N ASP A 650 21.30 47.41 -22.19
CA ASP A 650 22.45 47.60 -21.27
C ASP A 650 21.99 47.95 -19.85
N ASP A 651 20.79 48.49 -19.68
CA ASP A 651 20.14 48.81 -18.43
C ASP A 651 18.66 48.46 -18.46
N PRO A 652 18.27 47.20 -18.23
CA PRO A 652 16.90 46.74 -18.28
C PRO A 652 16.00 47.48 -17.28
N GLN A 653 14.85 48.01 -17.77
CA GLN A 653 13.88 48.75 -16.98
C GLN A 653 12.49 48.12 -17.08
N GLY A 654 11.77 48.04 -15.96
CA GLY A 654 10.44 47.43 -15.96
C GLY A 654 9.72 47.44 -14.62
N GLU A 655 8.50 46.95 -14.56
CA GLU A 655 7.73 46.81 -13.32
C GLU A 655 8.41 45.86 -12.33
N ALA A 656 9.00 44.78 -12.85
CA ALA A 656 9.79 43.83 -12.08
C ALA A 656 11.18 43.69 -12.71
N VAL A 657 12.22 44.01 -11.98
CA VAL A 657 13.63 43.83 -12.40
C VAL A 657 14.29 42.89 -11.41
N VAL A 658 14.70 41.74 -11.89
CA VAL A 658 15.31 40.70 -11.04
C VAL A 658 16.64 40.26 -11.62
N ALA A 659 17.67 40.20 -10.77
CA ALA A 659 18.93 39.55 -11.10
C ALA A 659 18.76 38.04 -10.94
N SER A 660 18.91 37.30 -12.02
CA SER A 660 18.80 35.84 -12.06
C SER A 660 20.13 35.22 -12.47
N ASP A 661 20.54 34.14 -11.80
CA ASP A 661 21.71 33.38 -12.23
C ASP A 661 21.38 32.59 -13.49
N VAL A 662 22.07 32.92 -14.56
CA VAL A 662 21.96 32.24 -15.85
C VAL A 662 23.38 31.85 -16.27
N ASP A 663 23.62 30.55 -16.38
CA ASP A 663 24.96 29.98 -16.70
C ASP A 663 26.09 30.49 -15.76
N GLU A 664 25.79 30.50 -14.45
CA GLU A 664 26.66 30.96 -13.36
C GLU A 664 26.96 32.48 -13.38
N GLU A 665 26.31 33.25 -14.26
CA GLU A 665 26.40 34.70 -14.29
C GLU A 665 25.09 35.38 -13.85
N PRO A 666 25.12 36.39 -12.99
CA PRO A 666 23.97 37.17 -12.66
C PRO A 666 23.54 38.06 -13.84
N ILE A 667 22.32 37.92 -14.30
CA ILE A 667 21.75 38.67 -15.43
C ILE A 667 20.49 39.37 -14.94
N ARG A 668 20.37 40.67 -15.19
CA ARG A 668 19.16 41.40 -14.90
C ARG A 668 18.13 41.17 -16.01
N ILE A 669 16.92 40.79 -15.59
CA ILE A 669 15.78 40.60 -16.47
C ILE A 669 14.66 41.53 -15.95
N ALA A 670 14.15 42.37 -16.83
CA ALA A 670 13.04 43.27 -16.55
C ALA A 670 11.78 42.84 -17.28
N VAL A 671 10.66 42.82 -16.60
CA VAL A 671 9.35 42.45 -17.13
C VAL A 671 8.35 43.55 -16.84
N THR A 672 7.59 43.96 -17.86
CA THR A 672 6.57 45.02 -17.78
C THR A 672 5.27 44.47 -18.38
N ARG A 673 4.13 44.70 -17.74
CA ARG A 673 2.81 44.44 -18.33
C ARG A 673 2.50 45.40 -19.46
N VAL A 674 1.78 44.93 -20.49
CA VAL A 674 1.39 45.71 -21.68
C VAL A 674 -0.12 45.81 -21.79
#